data_c4724760c156baee6a7935f0d13dd445
#
_entry.id   c4724760c156baee6a7935f0d13dd445
#
_cell.length_a   1.000
_cell.length_b   1.000
_cell.length_c   1.000
_cell.angle_alpha   90.00
_cell.angle_beta   90.00
_cell.angle_gamma   90.00
#
_symmetry.space_group_name_H-M   'P 1'
#
loop_
_entity.id
_entity.type
_entity.pdbx_description
1 polymer ?
#
loop_
_entity_poly.entity_id
_entity_poly.type
_entity_poly.pdbx_seq_one_letter_code
_entity_poly.pdbx_strand_id
1 'polypeptide(L)'
;MKIAKLSFDGLGHPLGIDAPPAISWELESDLEDTMQEAYRILVAQGKETVWDSGLCRSEETLGIRPECALAPYTAYRCEVTAYSNYGEQAKASGIFETGKMDDPWKARWICAEGKIDDDEKVSPYHFLKEYPLTDNRRIVKARMYVTALGCFQVKLNGRAVSQDYFAPGYTQYTDRVLYCTYDVTDLVKDAAGIALDAEVSGGWYAGRLGLSLKRNRFGKKRAFLMEMHLQYADGRSEILKTDADWEYTQEGPRRFADFFDGEIYDANREDPDSWKRQKVSLLKEKTPKIPAHMGVPVRRHGKLIPEEIPSAQEGKQLFKFDRNFAGIVTLQNIEAKEGQEITIRHGELVQGGVLYTGNLRTAKAELRYICKDGLQSYAPQFTYMGFQYIEVSGITLLPEQIAAFELYSDMEQTGDFSCSDEKLNCLHRNILTSAKANFMDIPTDCPQRDERCGWTGDISVFAPTASYLFDTDRFMKKWCGDVRACQTHRGIVPVIVPDGGFGHHGFEGLYGFAHRVSDAIWGDCITMVPWALYRAGADPEILEENYEAMKAWLDYERKQAAKPFSHGYKKYIWTWGPHFGDWLAPGETIMQNMKKAKWICTAYYANSARIVAESAKVLGKKEESERYRTLYEQIREAFRKAFIGPGHHITGGFQTVYALALIFDLLGEEERRTAAADLNADVTWHGYHLTCGFAGTAYILEALSANGYEDTAWKLLMQEECPGWLYPVKRGAASVWERWDALKEDGTINNDQVGSDNMVSFNHYAYGSVGLWIYENIGGIRMTQAGYKEVRIEPKTGGGLTWAKCSRRSPYGMIETSWQIKKENERQILHLHVHIPCNVRAQIWAQGRQIAEVGSGDHDFEAEIGQETKTVCKG
;
A
#
# COMPACT_ATOMS: atom_id res chain seq x y z
N MET A 1 -5.94 -29.10 -19.06
CA MET A 1 -5.84 -27.65 -18.80
C MET A 1 -7.19 -27.09 -18.33
N LYS A 2 -7.22 -26.14 -17.38
CA LYS A 2 -8.40 -25.37 -16.96
C LYS A 2 -8.04 -23.89 -16.77
N ILE A 3 -9.04 -22.99 -16.82
CA ILE A 3 -8.89 -21.61 -16.37
C ILE A 3 -9.24 -21.59 -14.88
N ALA A 4 -8.23 -21.36 -14.05
CA ALA A 4 -8.34 -21.40 -12.59
C ALA A 4 -8.91 -20.09 -12.00
N LYS A 5 -8.57 -18.96 -12.59
CA LYS A 5 -9.04 -17.62 -12.19
C LYS A 5 -9.36 -16.80 -13.44
N LEU A 6 -10.49 -16.11 -13.46
CA LEU A 6 -10.85 -15.10 -14.47
C LEU A 6 -11.11 -13.80 -13.71
N SER A 7 -10.49 -12.72 -14.14
CA SER A 7 -10.59 -11.43 -13.46
C SER A 7 -10.81 -10.27 -14.45
N PHE A 8 -11.39 -9.20 -13.92
CA PHE A 8 -11.72 -7.95 -14.59
C PHE A 8 -11.13 -6.81 -13.76
N ASP A 9 -10.07 -6.16 -14.23
CA ASP A 9 -9.25 -5.22 -13.44
C ASP A 9 -8.84 -5.82 -12.08
N GLY A 10 -8.42 -7.11 -12.07
CA GLY A 10 -8.01 -7.83 -10.87
C GLY A 10 -9.15 -8.38 -9.99
N LEU A 11 -10.42 -8.07 -10.28
CA LEU A 11 -11.60 -8.55 -9.53
C LEU A 11 -12.31 -9.69 -10.23
N GLY A 12 -12.86 -10.64 -9.46
CA GLY A 12 -13.67 -11.72 -10.02
C GLY A 12 -15.02 -11.24 -10.58
N HIS A 13 -15.68 -10.36 -9.87
CA HIS A 13 -17.01 -9.83 -10.21
C HIS A 13 -17.11 -8.35 -9.85
N PRO A 14 -16.46 -7.44 -10.61
CA PRO A 14 -16.51 -6.03 -10.30
C PRO A 14 -17.91 -5.44 -10.48
N LEU A 15 -18.28 -4.56 -9.57
CA LEU A 15 -19.54 -3.84 -9.55
C LEU A 15 -19.26 -2.35 -9.62
N GLY A 16 -19.86 -1.66 -10.58
CA GLY A 16 -19.79 -0.21 -10.67
C GLY A 16 -18.54 0.33 -11.37
N ILE A 17 -18.02 -0.38 -12.38
CA ILE A 17 -16.87 0.09 -13.17
C ILE A 17 -17.30 1.16 -14.19
N ASP A 18 -16.44 2.16 -14.44
CA ASP A 18 -16.73 3.28 -15.34
C ASP A 18 -16.09 3.15 -16.72
N ALA A 19 -15.40 2.04 -17.01
CA ALA A 19 -14.75 1.77 -18.29
C ALA A 19 -14.74 0.26 -18.59
N PRO A 20 -14.48 -0.17 -19.86
CA PRO A 20 -14.24 -1.58 -20.17
C PRO A 20 -13.05 -2.13 -19.38
N PRO A 21 -13.24 -3.24 -18.62
CA PRO A 21 -12.19 -3.75 -17.75
C PRO A 21 -11.09 -4.47 -18.51
N ALA A 22 -9.90 -4.52 -17.97
CA ALA A 22 -8.85 -5.45 -18.39
C ALA A 22 -9.23 -6.87 -17.97
N ILE A 23 -9.36 -7.76 -18.96
CA ILE A 23 -9.68 -9.16 -18.76
C ILE A 23 -8.38 -9.94 -18.66
N SER A 24 -8.24 -10.72 -17.57
CA SER A 24 -7.06 -11.57 -17.33
C SER A 24 -7.49 -12.92 -16.79
N TRP A 25 -6.70 -13.96 -17.09
CA TRP A 25 -6.97 -15.32 -16.58
C TRP A 25 -5.70 -16.09 -16.27
N GLU A 26 -5.79 -16.95 -15.25
CA GLU A 26 -4.76 -17.90 -14.86
C GLU A 26 -5.09 -19.29 -15.40
N LEU A 27 -4.10 -20.01 -15.92
CA LEU A 27 -4.22 -21.37 -16.41
C LEU A 27 -3.59 -22.36 -15.42
N GLU A 28 -4.22 -23.50 -15.25
CA GLU A 28 -3.66 -24.66 -14.56
C GLU A 28 -3.72 -25.90 -15.45
N SER A 29 -2.68 -26.73 -15.42
CA SER A 29 -2.58 -27.97 -16.17
C SER A 29 -1.76 -29.01 -15.39
N ASP A 30 -2.11 -30.28 -15.55
CA ASP A 30 -1.31 -31.39 -15.03
C ASP A 30 -0.15 -31.78 -15.98
N LEU A 31 -0.08 -31.15 -17.16
CA LEU A 31 0.98 -31.36 -18.16
C LEU A 31 2.06 -30.33 -17.96
N GLU A 32 3.31 -30.76 -17.92
CA GLU A 32 4.48 -29.88 -17.93
C GLU A 32 4.55 -29.06 -19.22
N ASP A 33 5.26 -27.93 -19.20
CA ASP A 33 5.46 -27.03 -20.34
C ASP A 33 4.17 -26.56 -21.01
N THR A 34 3.06 -26.49 -20.26
CA THR A 34 1.79 -26.00 -20.81
C THR A 34 1.85 -24.49 -21.07
N MET A 35 1.64 -24.13 -22.32
CA MET A 35 1.57 -22.74 -22.80
C MET A 35 0.25 -22.51 -23.54
N GLN A 36 -0.34 -21.31 -23.41
CA GLN A 36 -1.43 -20.89 -24.28
C GLN A 36 -0.90 -20.57 -25.68
N GLU A 37 -1.61 -21.02 -26.71
CA GLU A 37 -1.34 -20.66 -28.12
C GLU A 37 -2.38 -19.72 -28.70
N ALA A 38 -3.61 -19.80 -28.18
CA ALA A 38 -4.70 -18.97 -28.67
C ALA A 38 -5.79 -18.76 -27.63
N TYR A 39 -6.58 -17.71 -27.82
CA TYR A 39 -7.78 -17.47 -27.04
C TYR A 39 -8.92 -16.89 -27.89
N ARG A 40 -10.14 -16.93 -27.37
CA ARG A 40 -11.29 -16.16 -27.82
C ARG A 40 -12.05 -15.61 -26.62
N ILE A 41 -12.43 -14.34 -26.68
CA ILE A 41 -13.22 -13.67 -25.65
C ILE A 41 -14.53 -13.20 -26.26
N LEU A 42 -15.64 -13.47 -25.56
CA LEU A 42 -16.96 -12.98 -25.89
C LEU A 42 -17.50 -12.15 -24.76
N VAL A 43 -17.95 -10.92 -25.05
CA VAL A 43 -18.67 -10.07 -24.09
C VAL A 43 -20.11 -9.91 -24.58
N ALA A 44 -21.07 -10.18 -23.71
CA ALA A 44 -22.48 -10.16 -24.05
C ALA A 44 -23.33 -9.40 -23.03
N GLN A 45 -24.34 -8.66 -23.51
CA GLN A 45 -25.42 -8.08 -22.72
C GLN A 45 -26.68 -8.93 -22.90
N GLY A 46 -27.09 -9.64 -21.87
CA GLY A 46 -28.18 -10.61 -22.00
C GLY A 46 -27.87 -11.68 -23.02
N LYS A 47 -28.57 -11.67 -24.17
CA LYS A 47 -28.35 -12.62 -25.28
C LYS A 47 -27.56 -12.02 -26.45
N GLU A 48 -27.30 -10.72 -26.43
CA GLU A 48 -26.62 -10.00 -27.50
C GLU A 48 -25.11 -9.97 -27.24
N THR A 49 -24.32 -10.40 -28.21
CA THR A 49 -22.87 -10.27 -28.19
C THR A 49 -22.49 -8.85 -28.56
N VAL A 50 -21.87 -8.10 -27.63
CA VAL A 50 -21.43 -6.71 -27.84
C VAL A 50 -19.99 -6.63 -28.31
N TRP A 51 -19.21 -7.67 -28.03
CA TRP A 51 -17.83 -7.76 -28.51
C TRP A 51 -17.37 -9.23 -28.61
N ASP A 52 -16.62 -9.52 -29.65
CA ASP A 52 -16.00 -10.81 -29.92
C ASP A 52 -14.59 -10.57 -30.45
N SER A 53 -13.59 -11.04 -29.72
CA SER A 53 -12.19 -10.93 -30.14
C SER A 53 -11.88 -11.75 -31.41
N GLY A 54 -12.76 -12.67 -31.82
CA GLY A 54 -12.41 -13.75 -32.75
C GLY A 54 -11.38 -14.70 -32.12
N LEU A 55 -10.85 -15.62 -32.91
CA LEU A 55 -9.74 -16.49 -32.48
C LEU A 55 -8.42 -15.72 -32.58
N CYS A 56 -7.86 -15.31 -31.48
CA CYS A 56 -6.58 -14.64 -31.40
C CYS A 56 -5.47 -15.67 -31.11
N ARG A 57 -4.48 -15.78 -32.00
CA ARG A 57 -3.27 -16.59 -31.77
C ARG A 57 -2.29 -15.79 -30.96
N SER A 58 -2.25 -16.02 -29.64
CA SER A 58 -1.42 -15.28 -28.69
C SER A 58 -1.26 -16.07 -27.40
N GLU A 59 -0.10 -15.93 -26.78
CA GLU A 59 0.21 -16.43 -25.43
C GLU A 59 -0.32 -15.48 -24.33
N GLU A 60 -0.82 -14.28 -24.69
CA GLU A 60 -1.28 -13.28 -23.73
C GLU A 60 -2.52 -13.75 -22.98
N THR A 61 -2.47 -13.64 -21.65
CA THR A 61 -3.58 -13.93 -20.73
C THR A 61 -3.89 -12.76 -19.80
N LEU A 62 -3.20 -11.64 -19.98
CA LEU A 62 -3.25 -10.49 -19.08
C LEU A 62 -3.69 -9.23 -19.82
N GLY A 63 -4.55 -8.44 -19.18
CA GLY A 63 -4.82 -7.06 -19.58
C GLY A 63 -5.58 -6.87 -20.89
N ILE A 64 -6.29 -7.90 -21.41
CA ILE A 64 -7.03 -7.80 -22.67
C ILE A 64 -8.26 -6.91 -22.48
N ARG A 65 -8.33 -5.77 -23.17
CA ARG A 65 -9.48 -4.85 -23.09
C ARG A 65 -10.41 -5.00 -24.27
N PRO A 66 -11.74 -5.15 -24.03
CA PRO A 66 -12.71 -5.19 -25.10
C PRO A 66 -12.88 -3.81 -25.74
N GLU A 67 -12.74 -3.75 -27.07
CA GLU A 67 -12.95 -2.55 -27.86
C GLU A 67 -14.44 -2.36 -28.18
N CYS A 68 -15.24 -2.07 -27.15
CA CYS A 68 -16.67 -1.84 -27.31
C CYS A 68 -17.17 -0.71 -26.39
N ALA A 69 -18.25 -0.06 -26.83
CA ALA A 69 -18.97 0.88 -25.98
C ALA A 69 -19.84 0.11 -24.98
N LEU A 70 -19.70 0.44 -23.70
CA LEU A 70 -20.54 -0.09 -22.63
C LEU A 70 -21.63 0.91 -22.25
N ALA A 71 -22.80 0.41 -21.88
CA ALA A 71 -23.89 1.22 -21.33
C ALA A 71 -23.77 1.33 -19.80
N PRO A 72 -24.15 2.46 -19.18
CA PRO A 72 -24.16 2.59 -17.73
C PRO A 72 -25.16 1.61 -17.08
N TYR A 73 -24.91 1.24 -15.80
CA TYR A 73 -25.77 0.40 -14.95
C TYR A 73 -26.08 -1.00 -15.51
N THR A 74 -25.21 -1.50 -16.37
CA THR A 74 -25.45 -2.69 -17.18
C THR A 74 -24.54 -3.84 -16.78
N ALA A 75 -25.11 -5.03 -16.60
CA ALA A 75 -24.37 -6.26 -16.36
C ALA A 75 -23.98 -6.92 -17.70
N TYR A 76 -22.69 -7.27 -17.81
CA TYR A 76 -22.11 -7.94 -18.95
C TYR A 76 -21.56 -9.31 -18.54
N ARG A 77 -21.83 -10.33 -19.35
CA ARG A 77 -21.21 -11.63 -19.22
C ARG A 77 -20.02 -11.72 -20.17
N CYS A 78 -18.88 -12.10 -19.62
CA CYS A 78 -17.68 -12.39 -20.38
C CYS A 78 -17.43 -13.91 -20.38
N GLU A 79 -17.12 -14.49 -21.54
CA GLU A 79 -16.66 -15.86 -21.68
C GLU A 79 -15.28 -15.88 -22.35
N VAL A 80 -14.31 -16.53 -21.70
CA VAL A 80 -12.97 -16.75 -22.22
C VAL A 80 -12.84 -18.23 -22.61
N THR A 81 -12.33 -18.48 -23.80
CA THR A 81 -11.92 -19.81 -24.27
C THR A 81 -10.42 -19.77 -24.57
N ALA A 82 -9.62 -20.56 -23.87
CA ALA A 82 -8.17 -20.68 -24.06
C ALA A 82 -7.81 -22.02 -24.70
N TYR A 83 -6.76 -22.03 -25.52
CA TYR A 83 -6.24 -23.21 -26.23
C TYR A 83 -4.75 -23.38 -25.90
N SER A 84 -4.32 -24.60 -25.52
CA SER A 84 -2.92 -24.89 -25.20
C SER A 84 -2.15 -25.45 -26.40
N ASN A 85 -0.83 -25.44 -26.25
CA ASN A 85 0.13 -26.10 -27.15
C ASN A 85 -0.07 -27.61 -27.27
N TYR A 86 -0.79 -28.23 -26.35
CA TYR A 86 -1.21 -29.64 -26.41
C TYR A 86 -2.58 -29.85 -27.09
N GLY A 87 -3.18 -28.78 -27.65
CA GLY A 87 -4.51 -28.84 -28.29
C GLY A 87 -5.66 -28.95 -27.29
N GLU A 88 -5.43 -28.79 -26.00
CA GLU A 88 -6.49 -28.76 -24.99
C GLU A 88 -7.24 -27.42 -25.04
N GLN A 89 -8.51 -27.47 -24.67
CA GLN A 89 -9.38 -26.30 -24.59
C GLN A 89 -9.92 -26.13 -23.18
N ALA A 90 -9.83 -24.90 -22.62
CA ALA A 90 -10.46 -24.53 -21.37
C ALA A 90 -11.41 -23.35 -21.56
N LYS A 91 -12.48 -23.31 -20.75
CA LYS A 91 -13.47 -22.22 -20.76
C LYS A 91 -13.76 -21.74 -19.36
N ALA A 92 -13.91 -20.43 -19.23
CA ALA A 92 -14.45 -19.79 -18.02
C ALA A 92 -15.40 -18.66 -18.40
N SER A 93 -16.33 -18.34 -17.49
CA SER A 93 -17.19 -17.18 -17.66
C SER A 93 -17.32 -16.42 -16.35
N GLY A 94 -17.38 -15.08 -16.45
CA GLY A 94 -17.60 -14.16 -15.34
C GLY A 94 -18.57 -13.06 -15.71
N ILE A 95 -18.93 -12.25 -14.73
CA ILE A 95 -19.84 -11.10 -14.91
C ILE A 95 -19.15 -9.87 -14.33
N PHE A 96 -19.26 -8.76 -15.05
CA PHE A 96 -18.95 -7.43 -14.54
C PHE A 96 -20.14 -6.50 -14.75
N GLU A 97 -20.27 -5.49 -13.92
CA GLU A 97 -21.37 -4.51 -13.99
C GLU A 97 -20.81 -3.10 -14.06
N THR A 98 -21.25 -2.31 -15.05
CA THR A 98 -20.86 -0.89 -15.15
C THR A 98 -21.55 -0.04 -14.10
N GLY A 99 -20.86 1.03 -13.70
CA GLY A 99 -21.35 2.06 -12.79
C GLY A 99 -22.09 3.18 -13.50
N LYS A 100 -21.90 4.37 -13.00
CA LYS A 100 -22.52 5.57 -13.56
C LYS A 100 -21.88 5.99 -14.88
N MET A 101 -20.64 5.71 -15.07
CA MET A 101 -19.89 6.19 -16.25
C MET A 101 -20.08 7.72 -16.40
N ASP A 102 -20.50 8.18 -17.56
CA ASP A 102 -20.79 9.61 -17.84
C ASP A 102 -22.23 10.04 -17.52
N ASP A 103 -23.09 9.15 -16.95
CA ASP A 103 -24.47 9.52 -16.62
C ASP A 103 -24.49 10.52 -15.44
N PRO A 104 -25.08 11.71 -15.61
CA PRO A 104 -25.08 12.74 -14.57
C PRO A 104 -25.81 12.29 -13.31
N TRP A 105 -25.33 12.73 -12.15
CA TRP A 105 -26.03 12.53 -10.89
C TRP A 105 -27.42 13.23 -10.90
N LYS A 106 -28.46 12.45 -10.63
CA LYS A 106 -29.84 12.96 -10.41
C LYS A 106 -30.05 13.38 -8.96
N ALA A 107 -29.21 12.88 -8.07
CA ALA A 107 -29.13 13.26 -6.67
C ALA A 107 -28.50 14.65 -6.50
N ARG A 108 -28.76 15.25 -5.36
CA ARG A 108 -28.17 16.52 -4.92
C ARG A 108 -27.37 16.28 -3.64
N TRP A 109 -26.22 16.92 -3.55
CA TRP A 109 -25.46 16.94 -2.31
C TRP A 109 -26.27 17.58 -1.18
N ILE A 110 -26.45 16.86 -0.08
CA ILE A 110 -27.11 17.32 1.13
C ILE A 110 -26.10 17.52 2.26
N CYS A 111 -26.33 18.53 3.10
CA CYS A 111 -25.49 18.86 4.24
C CYS A 111 -26.34 19.44 5.37
N ALA A 112 -25.74 19.55 6.56
CA ALA A 112 -26.37 20.25 7.68
C ALA A 112 -26.49 21.75 7.39
N GLU A 113 -27.50 22.40 7.93
CA GLU A 113 -27.67 23.84 7.86
C GLU A 113 -26.80 24.57 8.90
N GLY A 114 -26.37 25.80 8.57
CA GLY A 114 -25.65 26.68 9.48
C GLY A 114 -24.17 26.82 9.23
N LYS A 115 -23.50 27.58 10.11
CA LYS A 115 -22.03 27.74 10.13
C LYS A 115 -21.43 26.63 11.00
N ILE A 116 -20.39 26.01 10.52
CA ILE A 116 -19.59 25.04 11.28
C ILE A 116 -18.46 25.82 11.97
N ASP A 117 -18.38 25.71 13.29
CA ASP A 117 -17.29 26.28 14.06
C ASP A 117 -16.00 25.47 13.83
N ASP A 118 -14.87 26.14 13.71
CA ASP A 118 -13.56 25.48 13.46
C ASP A 118 -13.07 24.67 14.66
N ASP A 119 -13.51 25.05 15.87
CA ASP A 119 -13.09 24.41 17.13
C ASP A 119 -14.10 23.42 17.70
N GLU A 120 -15.23 23.21 17.02
CA GLU A 120 -16.30 22.34 17.51
C GLU A 120 -15.86 20.87 17.53
N LYS A 121 -16.09 20.20 18.66
CA LYS A 121 -16.01 18.74 18.77
C LYS A 121 -17.06 18.12 17.88
N VAL A 122 -16.64 17.54 16.77
CA VAL A 122 -17.54 17.15 15.70
C VAL A 122 -18.14 15.78 15.95
N SER A 123 -19.43 15.73 16.37
CA SER A 123 -20.25 14.50 16.28
C SER A 123 -20.55 14.18 14.82
N PRO A 124 -20.57 12.91 14.41
CA PRO A 124 -21.08 12.54 13.09
C PRO A 124 -22.50 13.05 12.85
N TYR A 125 -22.83 13.33 11.58
CA TYR A 125 -24.19 13.57 11.15
C TYR A 125 -24.86 12.27 10.77
N HIS A 126 -26.12 12.09 11.15
CA HIS A 126 -27.02 11.10 10.58
C HIS A 126 -27.92 11.80 9.57
N PHE A 127 -27.86 11.42 8.30
CA PHE A 127 -28.80 11.84 7.26
C PHE A 127 -29.87 10.76 7.10
N LEU A 128 -31.13 11.14 7.25
CA LEU A 128 -32.23 10.20 7.43
C LEU A 128 -33.30 10.40 6.36
N LYS A 129 -33.82 9.32 5.81
CA LYS A 129 -34.96 9.33 4.90
C LYS A 129 -35.72 8.01 4.96
N GLU A 130 -37.03 8.11 4.95
CA GLU A 130 -37.92 6.95 4.81
C GLU A 130 -38.64 7.03 3.46
N TYR A 131 -38.67 5.92 2.76
CA TYR A 131 -39.36 5.75 1.48
C TYR A 131 -40.42 4.68 1.67
N PRO A 132 -41.76 5.05 1.75
CA PRO A 132 -42.81 4.05 1.77
C PRO A 132 -42.90 3.36 0.40
N LEU A 133 -42.84 2.04 0.37
CA LEU A 133 -43.09 1.27 -0.84
C LEU A 133 -44.61 1.01 -0.95
N THR A 134 -45.30 1.83 -1.75
CA THR A 134 -46.77 1.86 -1.82
C THR A 134 -47.44 0.71 -2.53
N ASP A 135 -46.65 -0.11 -3.24
CA ASP A 135 -47.13 -1.27 -3.98
C ASP A 135 -46.35 -2.52 -3.55
N ASN A 136 -47.01 -3.65 -3.35
CA ASN A 136 -46.44 -4.98 -3.06
C ASN A 136 -45.57 -5.51 -4.22
N ARG A 137 -44.82 -4.62 -4.86
CA ARG A 137 -43.96 -4.96 -5.99
C ARG A 137 -42.65 -5.56 -5.49
N ARG A 138 -42.31 -6.72 -5.96
CA ARG A 138 -41.08 -7.37 -5.64
C ARG A 138 -39.89 -6.65 -6.31
N ILE A 139 -38.93 -6.14 -5.53
CA ILE A 139 -37.64 -5.64 -6.03
C ILE A 139 -36.80 -6.85 -6.43
N VAL A 140 -36.28 -6.86 -7.66
CA VAL A 140 -35.44 -7.95 -8.17
C VAL A 140 -33.96 -7.56 -8.27
N LYS A 141 -33.66 -6.24 -8.33
CA LYS A 141 -32.32 -5.70 -8.32
C LYS A 141 -32.30 -4.33 -7.66
N ALA A 142 -31.35 -4.09 -6.78
CA ALA A 142 -31.12 -2.78 -6.19
C ALA A 142 -29.62 -2.48 -6.14
N ARG A 143 -29.20 -1.32 -6.67
CA ARG A 143 -27.81 -0.83 -6.65
C ARG A 143 -27.75 0.55 -6.01
N MET A 144 -26.84 0.70 -5.04
CA MET A 144 -26.59 1.97 -4.38
C MET A 144 -25.28 2.56 -4.86
N TYR A 145 -25.33 3.78 -5.39
CA TYR A 145 -24.18 4.62 -5.76
C TYR A 145 -24.09 5.73 -4.71
N VAL A 146 -22.99 5.78 -3.97
CA VAL A 146 -22.92 6.62 -2.76
C VAL A 146 -21.54 7.19 -2.53
N THR A 147 -21.51 8.45 -2.05
CA THR A 147 -20.26 9.10 -1.64
C THR A 147 -20.52 10.15 -0.56
N ALA A 148 -19.45 10.65 0.07
CA ALA A 148 -19.53 11.72 1.05
C ALA A 148 -18.31 12.64 0.99
N LEU A 149 -18.47 13.88 1.40
CA LEU A 149 -17.38 14.75 1.85
C LEU A 149 -17.18 14.49 3.35
N GLY A 150 -16.35 13.50 3.65
CA GLY A 150 -16.16 12.85 4.94
C GLY A 150 -16.07 11.34 4.79
N CYS A 151 -16.10 10.60 5.90
CA CYS A 151 -16.26 9.14 5.90
C CYS A 151 -17.72 8.78 6.24
N PHE A 152 -18.28 7.78 5.56
CA PHE A 152 -19.67 7.39 5.78
C PHE A 152 -19.85 5.91 6.12
N GLN A 153 -20.96 5.63 6.80
CA GLN A 153 -21.57 4.32 6.90
C GLN A 153 -23.06 4.43 6.63
N VAL A 154 -23.63 3.56 5.80
CA VAL A 154 -25.06 3.56 5.48
C VAL A 154 -25.72 2.32 6.05
N LYS A 155 -26.90 2.50 6.65
CA LYS A 155 -27.80 1.42 7.05
C LYS A 155 -29.11 1.51 6.28
N LEU A 156 -29.58 0.37 5.82
CA LEU A 156 -30.93 0.19 5.26
C LEU A 156 -31.74 -0.70 6.20
N ASN A 157 -32.86 -0.20 6.69
CA ASN A 157 -33.71 -0.91 7.65
C ASN A 157 -32.92 -1.43 8.86
N GLY A 158 -32.01 -0.61 9.39
CA GLY A 158 -31.12 -0.93 10.52
C GLY A 158 -29.93 -1.83 10.20
N ARG A 159 -29.79 -2.37 8.98
CA ARG A 159 -28.70 -3.25 8.57
C ARG A 159 -27.66 -2.50 7.76
N ALA A 160 -26.38 -2.67 8.10
CA ALA A 160 -25.27 -2.03 7.37
C ALA A 160 -25.24 -2.49 5.90
N VAL A 161 -24.99 -1.54 4.99
CA VAL A 161 -24.89 -1.79 3.54
C VAL A 161 -23.58 -2.50 3.19
N SER A 162 -22.51 -2.17 3.90
CA SER A 162 -21.20 -2.79 3.70
C SER A 162 -20.45 -2.97 5.02
N GLN A 163 -19.35 -3.72 4.97
CA GLN A 163 -18.38 -3.87 6.07
C GLN A 163 -17.15 -2.99 5.88
N ASP A 164 -17.18 -2.10 4.89
CA ASP A 164 -16.07 -1.22 4.57
C ASP A 164 -15.92 -0.14 5.65
N TYR A 165 -14.68 0.15 6.03
CA TYR A 165 -14.32 1.23 6.93
C TYR A 165 -13.87 2.44 6.11
N PHE A 166 -14.19 3.63 6.61
CA PHE A 166 -13.71 4.92 6.10
C PHE A 166 -14.07 5.23 4.63
N ALA A 167 -15.07 4.54 4.05
CA ALA A 167 -15.56 4.89 2.72
C ALA A 167 -15.99 6.39 2.65
N PRO A 168 -15.77 7.09 1.52
CA PRO A 168 -15.33 6.61 0.21
C PRO A 168 -13.80 6.53 0.05
N GLY A 169 -13.03 6.70 1.13
CA GLY A 169 -11.58 6.64 1.14
C GLY A 169 -10.89 8.01 1.12
N TYR A 170 -9.56 7.99 1.28
CA TYR A 170 -8.70 9.17 1.29
C TYR A 170 -8.18 9.46 -0.11
N THR A 171 -8.54 10.61 -0.66
CA THR A 171 -8.12 11.07 -1.98
C THR A 171 -7.81 12.57 -1.98
N GLN A 172 -7.32 13.11 -3.08
CA GLN A 172 -7.13 14.55 -3.25
C GLN A 172 -8.50 15.24 -3.44
N TYR A 173 -9.19 15.51 -2.34
CA TYR A 173 -10.56 16.04 -2.33
C TYR A 173 -10.73 17.41 -3.02
N THR A 174 -9.63 18.12 -3.32
CA THR A 174 -9.70 19.34 -4.15
C THR A 174 -9.92 19.04 -5.63
N ASP A 175 -9.63 17.81 -6.08
CA ASP A 175 -9.79 17.36 -7.47
C ASP A 175 -10.93 16.34 -7.61
N ARG A 176 -10.96 15.33 -6.74
CA ARG A 176 -11.90 14.22 -6.85
C ARG A 176 -12.34 13.68 -5.49
N VAL A 177 -13.55 13.12 -5.45
CA VAL A 177 -14.07 12.24 -4.40
C VAL A 177 -14.64 11.00 -5.06
N LEU A 178 -14.36 9.82 -4.52
CA LEU A 178 -14.76 8.56 -5.16
C LEU A 178 -16.20 8.20 -4.77
N TYR A 179 -16.97 7.55 -5.67
CA TYR A 179 -18.23 6.94 -5.26
C TYR A 179 -18.09 5.42 -5.16
N CYS A 180 -18.74 4.85 -4.15
CA CYS A 180 -18.82 3.41 -3.95
C CYS A 180 -20.12 2.88 -4.55
N THR A 181 -20.07 1.64 -5.07
CA THR A 181 -21.24 0.92 -5.58
C THR A 181 -21.49 -0.32 -4.74
N TYR A 182 -22.73 -0.46 -4.23
CA TYR A 182 -23.13 -1.60 -3.41
C TYR A 182 -24.35 -2.31 -3.99
N ASP A 183 -24.31 -3.66 -3.99
CA ASP A 183 -25.51 -4.46 -4.19
C ASP A 183 -26.32 -4.51 -2.89
N VAL A 184 -27.46 -3.84 -2.88
CA VAL A 184 -28.35 -3.77 -1.72
C VAL A 184 -29.64 -4.57 -1.92
N THR A 185 -29.69 -5.41 -2.95
CA THR A 185 -30.90 -6.18 -3.32
C THR A 185 -31.43 -6.97 -2.13
N ASP A 186 -30.57 -7.74 -1.44
CA ASP A 186 -31.00 -8.58 -0.30
C ASP A 186 -31.42 -7.79 0.95
N LEU A 187 -31.09 -6.50 1.03
CA LEU A 187 -31.51 -5.63 2.13
C LEU A 187 -32.92 -5.05 1.93
N VAL A 188 -33.41 -5.02 0.66
CA VAL A 188 -34.63 -4.31 0.30
C VAL A 188 -35.68 -5.14 -0.45
N LYS A 189 -35.33 -6.33 -0.99
CA LYS A 189 -36.22 -7.13 -1.88
C LYS A 189 -37.56 -7.51 -1.28
N ASP A 190 -37.63 -7.70 0.04
CA ASP A 190 -38.83 -8.11 0.78
C ASP A 190 -39.34 -7.02 1.75
N ALA A 191 -38.85 -5.78 1.63
CA ALA A 191 -39.15 -4.70 2.52
C ALA A 191 -40.49 -4.03 2.19
N ALA A 192 -41.28 -3.70 3.19
CA ALA A 192 -42.49 -2.88 3.05
C ALA A 192 -42.20 -1.39 2.89
N GLY A 193 -41.02 -0.97 3.25
CA GLY A 193 -40.49 0.38 3.12
C GLY A 193 -38.97 0.37 3.26
N ILE A 194 -38.30 1.45 2.89
CA ILE A 194 -36.88 1.62 3.00
C ILE A 194 -36.56 2.77 3.94
N ALA A 195 -36.09 2.45 5.15
CA ALA A 195 -35.56 3.41 6.11
C ALA A 195 -34.04 3.51 5.91
N LEU A 196 -33.57 4.70 5.58
CA LEU A 196 -32.17 4.97 5.28
C LEU A 196 -31.57 5.85 6.37
N ASP A 197 -30.46 5.41 6.94
CA ASP A 197 -29.62 6.15 7.88
C ASP A 197 -28.18 6.16 7.35
N ALA A 198 -27.69 7.36 6.98
CA ALA A 198 -26.31 7.58 6.56
C ALA A 198 -25.58 8.37 7.63
N GLU A 199 -24.72 7.70 8.38
CA GLU A 199 -23.83 8.31 9.36
C GLU A 199 -22.58 8.84 8.65
N VAL A 200 -22.26 10.16 8.80
CA VAL A 200 -21.14 10.83 8.12
C VAL A 200 -20.24 11.54 9.13
N SER A 201 -19.00 11.06 9.26
CA SER A 201 -17.96 11.65 10.10
C SER A 201 -17.01 12.53 9.29
N GLY A 202 -16.14 13.28 9.97
CA GLY A 202 -15.14 14.15 9.33
C GLY A 202 -14.09 13.39 8.51
N GLY A 203 -13.63 12.26 9.00
CA GLY A 203 -12.59 11.47 8.35
C GLY A 203 -11.38 12.31 7.95
N TRP A 204 -10.79 12.02 6.80
CA TRP A 204 -9.67 12.81 6.24
C TRP A 204 -10.10 14.15 5.65
N TYR A 205 -11.38 14.32 5.30
CA TYR A 205 -11.87 15.56 4.69
C TYR A 205 -11.94 16.72 5.69
N ALA A 206 -12.52 16.51 6.86
CA ALA A 206 -12.79 17.54 7.87
C ALA A 206 -12.20 17.23 9.26
N GLY A 207 -11.65 16.03 9.49
CA GLY A 207 -10.96 15.65 10.73
C GLY A 207 -9.57 16.29 10.85
N ARG A 208 -8.86 15.97 11.92
CA ARG A 208 -7.44 16.29 12.08
C ARG A 208 -6.63 15.49 11.06
N LEU A 209 -5.62 16.14 10.47
CA LEU A 209 -4.83 15.54 9.41
C LEU A 209 -3.37 15.97 9.47
N GLY A 210 -2.47 15.02 9.31
CA GLY A 210 -1.03 15.23 9.20
C GLY A 210 -0.41 15.86 10.44
N LEU A 211 0.76 16.43 10.26
CA LEU A 211 1.58 17.07 11.30
C LEU A 211 0.98 18.37 11.88
N SER A 212 -0.23 18.73 11.50
CA SER A 212 -0.88 19.95 11.95
C SER A 212 -1.97 19.65 12.96
N LEU A 213 -2.13 20.54 13.91
CA LEU A 213 -3.23 20.50 14.87
C LEU A 213 -4.56 20.91 14.24
N LYS A 214 -4.57 21.36 12.97
CA LYS A 214 -5.73 21.94 12.30
C LYS A 214 -6.62 20.84 11.71
N ARG A 215 -7.93 21.07 11.82
CA ARG A 215 -8.99 20.33 11.14
C ARG A 215 -9.36 21.00 9.80
N ASN A 216 -10.28 20.41 9.08
CA ASN A 216 -10.92 21.01 7.91
C ASN A 216 -9.96 21.35 6.76
N ARG A 217 -8.93 20.54 6.55
CA ARG A 217 -7.90 20.81 5.53
C ARG A 217 -8.44 20.84 4.11
N PHE A 218 -9.40 19.99 3.79
CA PHE A 218 -10.04 19.94 2.48
C PHE A 218 -11.39 20.69 2.47
N GLY A 219 -12.06 20.79 3.60
CA GLY A 219 -13.31 21.50 3.75
C GLY A 219 -13.99 21.29 5.10
N LYS A 220 -14.94 22.15 5.43
CA LYS A 220 -15.65 22.13 6.72
C LYS A 220 -16.99 21.41 6.64
N LYS A 221 -17.71 21.57 5.50
CA LYS A 221 -19.05 21.05 5.33
C LYS A 221 -19.01 19.60 4.90
N ARG A 222 -19.29 18.72 5.84
CA ARG A 222 -19.56 17.32 5.54
C ARG A 222 -20.86 17.24 4.76
N ALA A 223 -20.86 16.48 3.69
CA ALA A 223 -22.01 16.34 2.81
C ALA A 223 -22.15 14.89 2.34
N PHE A 224 -23.36 14.53 1.97
CA PHE A 224 -23.71 13.18 1.55
C PHE A 224 -24.42 13.21 0.18
N LEU A 225 -24.12 12.24 -0.68
CA LEU A 225 -24.71 12.09 -2.01
C LEU A 225 -24.99 10.62 -2.28
N MET A 226 -26.23 10.28 -2.68
CA MET A 226 -26.62 8.91 -2.94
C MET A 226 -27.69 8.82 -4.01
N GLU A 227 -27.56 7.82 -4.91
CA GLU A 227 -28.62 7.30 -5.76
C GLU A 227 -28.77 5.80 -5.51
N MET A 228 -29.99 5.32 -5.33
CA MET A 228 -30.30 3.89 -5.27
C MET A 228 -31.27 3.54 -6.39
N HIS A 229 -30.78 2.74 -7.32
CA HIS A 229 -31.54 2.30 -8.49
C HIS A 229 -32.25 0.98 -8.16
N LEU A 230 -33.57 1.00 -8.19
CA LEU A 230 -34.44 -0.14 -7.97
C LEU A 230 -34.98 -0.65 -9.29
N GLN A 231 -34.98 -1.97 -9.49
CA GLN A 231 -35.66 -2.64 -10.58
C GLN A 231 -36.69 -3.61 -10.01
N TYR A 232 -37.90 -3.49 -10.49
CA TYR A 232 -39.03 -4.31 -10.07
C TYR A 232 -39.28 -5.49 -11.01
N ALA A 233 -39.93 -6.56 -10.51
CA ALA A 233 -40.22 -7.76 -11.27
C ALA A 233 -41.16 -7.53 -12.50
N ASP A 234 -41.90 -6.43 -12.50
CA ASP A 234 -42.78 -6.03 -13.62
C ASP A 234 -42.03 -5.19 -14.70
N GLY A 235 -40.70 -5.05 -14.57
CA GLY A 235 -39.84 -4.30 -15.49
C GLY A 235 -39.77 -2.80 -15.26
N ARG A 236 -40.47 -2.23 -14.29
CA ARG A 236 -40.32 -0.82 -13.90
C ARG A 236 -39.04 -0.58 -13.13
N SER A 237 -38.54 0.64 -13.22
CA SER A 237 -37.38 1.12 -12.46
C SER A 237 -37.69 2.39 -11.73
N GLU A 238 -37.07 2.59 -10.57
CA GLU A 238 -37.19 3.79 -9.73
C GLU A 238 -35.81 4.19 -9.19
N ILE A 239 -35.58 5.48 -8.99
CA ILE A 239 -34.36 6.01 -8.39
C ILE A 239 -34.70 6.76 -7.12
N LEU A 240 -34.30 6.20 -5.99
CA LEU A 240 -34.30 6.90 -4.71
C LEU A 240 -33.00 7.69 -4.61
N LYS A 241 -33.07 8.93 -4.11
CA LYS A 241 -31.91 9.85 -4.16
C LYS A 241 -31.92 10.86 -3.04
N THR A 242 -30.75 11.45 -2.80
CA THR A 242 -30.61 12.59 -1.90
C THR A 242 -31.19 13.86 -2.54
N ASP A 243 -32.00 14.57 -1.76
CA ASP A 243 -32.68 15.84 -2.12
C ASP A 243 -33.02 16.68 -0.87
N ALA A 244 -33.72 17.79 -1.06
CA ALA A 244 -34.08 18.72 0.03
C ALA A 244 -35.11 18.16 1.05
N ASP A 245 -35.75 17.02 0.75
CA ASP A 245 -36.74 16.42 1.64
C ASP A 245 -36.14 15.52 2.73
N TRP A 246 -34.81 15.31 2.70
CA TRP A 246 -34.12 14.58 3.75
C TRP A 246 -34.05 15.37 5.06
N GLU A 247 -33.74 14.64 6.11
CA GLU A 247 -33.51 15.19 7.45
C GLU A 247 -32.14 14.83 7.97
N TYR A 248 -31.63 15.57 8.94
CA TYR A 248 -30.40 15.25 9.63
C TYR A 248 -30.49 15.46 11.13
N THR A 249 -29.59 14.82 11.86
CA THR A 249 -29.38 15.00 13.29
C THR A 249 -27.91 14.76 13.69
N GLN A 250 -27.53 15.27 14.88
CA GLN A 250 -26.27 14.96 15.57
C GLN A 250 -26.54 14.35 16.95
N GLU A 251 -27.73 13.89 17.22
CA GLU A 251 -28.12 13.33 18.52
C GLU A 251 -27.81 11.83 18.65
N GLY A 252 -27.24 11.22 17.63
CA GLY A 252 -26.81 9.81 17.63
C GLY A 252 -25.80 9.46 18.74
N PRO A 253 -25.54 8.18 18.95
CA PRO A 253 -24.69 7.69 20.03
C PRO A 253 -23.21 8.11 19.92
N ARG A 254 -22.66 8.30 18.68
CA ARG A 254 -21.31 8.82 18.50
C ARG A 254 -21.28 10.31 18.74
N ARG A 255 -20.73 10.68 19.89
CA ARG A 255 -20.62 12.09 20.32
C ARG A 255 -19.39 12.78 19.80
N PHE A 256 -18.39 11.99 19.36
CA PHE A 256 -17.13 12.44 18.79
C PHE A 256 -16.48 11.30 18.01
N ALA A 257 -15.83 11.59 16.87
CA ALA A 257 -14.97 10.66 16.15
C ALA A 257 -13.88 11.40 15.38
N ASP A 258 -12.63 10.93 15.54
CA ASP A 258 -11.44 11.49 14.90
C ASP A 258 -10.37 10.41 14.81
N PHE A 259 -9.57 10.41 13.74
CA PHE A 259 -8.55 9.37 13.56
C PHE A 259 -7.46 9.40 14.62
N PHE A 260 -7.07 10.58 15.10
CA PHE A 260 -6.00 10.72 16.08
C PHE A 260 -6.49 10.68 17.52
N ASP A 261 -7.62 11.34 17.77
CA ASP A 261 -8.13 11.51 19.13
C ASP A 261 -9.01 10.34 19.57
N GLY A 262 -9.63 9.61 18.63
CA GLY A 262 -10.44 8.44 18.91
C GLY A 262 -11.94 8.68 18.82
N GLU A 263 -12.72 7.99 19.66
CA GLU A 263 -14.20 8.02 19.60
C GLU A 263 -14.80 8.13 21.00
N ILE A 264 -15.89 8.91 21.11
CA ILE A 264 -16.75 8.96 22.31
C ILE A 264 -18.12 8.43 21.88
N TYR A 265 -18.55 7.34 22.52
CA TYR A 265 -19.83 6.69 22.27
C TYR A 265 -20.69 6.66 23.51
N ASP A 266 -21.94 7.11 23.43
CA ASP A 266 -22.93 7.09 24.50
C ASP A 266 -24.08 6.14 24.15
N ALA A 267 -24.05 4.94 24.76
CA ALA A 267 -25.04 3.89 24.50
C ALA A 267 -26.48 4.27 24.91
N ASN A 268 -26.66 5.30 25.74
CA ASN A 268 -27.99 5.78 26.13
C ASN A 268 -28.69 6.55 24.99
N ARG A 269 -28.00 6.82 23.88
CA ARG A 269 -28.52 7.55 22.71
C ARG A 269 -28.71 6.66 21.47
N GLU A 270 -28.80 5.35 21.67
CA GLU A 270 -28.95 4.41 20.54
C GLU A 270 -30.35 4.38 19.95
N ASP A 271 -31.37 4.90 20.64
CA ASP A 271 -32.76 4.93 20.17
C ASP A 271 -32.99 6.07 19.15
N PRO A 272 -33.15 5.78 17.83
CA PRO A 272 -33.36 6.81 16.81
C PRO A 272 -34.66 7.57 16.94
N ASP A 273 -35.68 7.04 17.64
CA ASP A 273 -36.97 7.68 17.82
C ASP A 273 -36.88 8.85 18.81
N SER A 274 -35.82 8.85 19.65
CA SER A 274 -35.55 9.97 20.59
C SER A 274 -34.88 11.18 19.94
N TRP A 275 -34.36 11.05 18.70
CA TRP A 275 -33.54 12.09 18.08
C TRP A 275 -34.33 13.23 17.50
N LYS A 276 -33.93 14.46 17.79
CA LYS A 276 -34.49 15.66 17.13
C LYS A 276 -33.90 15.81 15.75
N ARG A 277 -34.77 15.80 14.74
CA ARG A 277 -34.39 15.88 13.32
C ARG A 277 -34.60 17.31 12.80
N GLN A 278 -33.77 17.73 11.86
CA GLN A 278 -33.82 19.00 11.16
C GLN A 278 -33.78 18.76 9.65
N LYS A 279 -34.32 19.71 8.86
CA LYS A 279 -34.24 19.61 7.39
C LYS A 279 -32.82 19.87 6.91
N VAL A 280 -32.37 19.11 5.92
CA VAL A 280 -31.08 19.32 5.26
C VAL A 280 -31.07 20.59 4.42
N SER A 281 -29.89 21.12 4.18
CA SER A 281 -29.61 22.10 3.13
C SER A 281 -28.93 21.44 1.95
N LEU A 282 -29.19 21.96 0.75
CA LEU A 282 -28.44 21.57 -0.43
C LEU A 282 -27.06 22.27 -0.43
N LEU A 283 -25.99 21.51 -0.70
CA LEU A 283 -24.65 22.05 -0.78
C LEU A 283 -24.55 23.04 -1.96
N LYS A 284 -24.04 24.24 -1.72
CA LYS A 284 -23.90 25.31 -2.72
C LYS A 284 -22.47 25.43 -3.26
N GLU A 285 -21.51 24.90 -2.54
CA GLU A 285 -20.08 24.92 -2.89
C GLU A 285 -19.83 24.05 -4.12
N LYS A 286 -18.80 24.39 -4.90
CA LYS A 286 -18.35 23.57 -6.01
C LYS A 286 -17.79 22.24 -5.45
N THR A 287 -18.29 21.15 -5.98
CA THR A 287 -17.82 19.81 -5.61
C THR A 287 -16.74 19.29 -6.57
N PRO A 288 -15.85 18.40 -6.11
CA PRO A 288 -14.88 17.73 -6.96
C PRO A 288 -15.56 16.78 -7.97
N LYS A 289 -14.78 16.23 -8.91
CA LYS A 289 -15.21 15.10 -9.77
C LYS A 289 -15.56 13.89 -8.91
N ILE A 290 -16.45 13.05 -9.41
CA ILE A 290 -16.96 11.88 -8.66
C ILE A 290 -16.80 10.62 -9.53
N PRO A 291 -15.57 10.10 -9.73
CA PRO A 291 -15.36 8.82 -10.44
C PRO A 291 -15.63 7.63 -9.54
N ALA A 292 -15.79 6.44 -10.13
CA ALA A 292 -15.94 5.18 -9.42
C ALA A 292 -14.74 4.88 -8.51
N HIS A 293 -15.03 4.25 -7.38
CA HIS A 293 -14.01 3.75 -6.46
C HIS A 293 -13.46 2.40 -6.98
N MET A 294 -12.33 2.46 -7.68
CA MET A 294 -11.64 1.28 -8.20
C MET A 294 -10.49 0.79 -7.29
N GLY A 295 -10.25 1.45 -6.16
CA GLY A 295 -9.27 1.07 -5.16
C GLY A 295 -9.68 -0.17 -4.35
N VAL A 296 -8.96 -0.41 -3.26
CA VAL A 296 -9.20 -1.53 -2.34
C VAL A 296 -9.81 -0.98 -1.05
N PRO A 297 -11.00 -1.44 -0.63
CA PRO A 297 -11.64 -0.95 0.59
C PRO A 297 -10.84 -1.33 1.83
N VAL A 298 -10.89 -0.50 2.86
CA VAL A 298 -10.39 -0.85 4.20
C VAL A 298 -11.40 -1.76 4.87
N ARG A 299 -10.93 -2.91 5.39
CA ARG A 299 -11.77 -3.90 6.06
C ARG A 299 -11.17 -4.38 7.36
N ARG A 300 -12.01 -5.04 8.13
CA ARG A 300 -11.65 -5.66 9.38
C ARG A 300 -11.16 -7.09 9.15
N HIS A 301 -9.96 -7.38 9.68
CA HIS A 301 -9.30 -8.68 9.53
C HIS A 301 -8.95 -9.28 10.87
N GLY A 302 -8.85 -10.58 10.92
CA GLY A 302 -8.44 -11.35 12.10
C GLY A 302 -9.28 -11.02 13.34
N LYS A 303 -9.08 -11.78 14.38
CA LYS A 303 -9.59 -11.49 15.73
C LYS A 303 -8.46 -11.79 16.69
N LEU A 304 -7.99 -10.78 17.41
CA LEU A 304 -6.91 -10.87 18.37
C LEU A 304 -7.48 -10.75 19.77
N ILE A 305 -7.13 -11.67 20.63
CA ILE A 305 -7.46 -11.66 22.07
C ILE A 305 -6.18 -11.30 22.82
N PRO A 306 -6.20 -10.29 23.69
CA PRO A 306 -5.01 -9.91 24.43
C PRO A 306 -4.75 -10.79 25.63
N GLU A 307 -3.54 -10.74 26.17
CA GLU A 307 -3.20 -11.19 27.51
C GLU A 307 -3.18 -10.01 28.49
N GLU A 308 -3.67 -10.22 29.72
CA GLU A 308 -3.53 -9.21 30.77
C GLU A 308 -2.10 -9.24 31.31
N ILE A 309 -1.47 -8.08 31.47
CA ILE A 309 -0.13 -7.91 32.01
C ILE A 309 -0.14 -6.99 33.23
N PRO A 310 0.87 -7.08 34.13
CA PRO A 310 0.90 -6.26 35.35
C PRO A 310 0.87 -4.75 35.07
N SER A 311 -0.03 -4.03 35.76
CA SER A 311 -0.10 -2.57 35.76
C SER A 311 0.49 -2.00 37.04
N ALA A 312 1.29 -0.93 36.93
CA ALA A 312 1.79 -0.17 38.09
C ALA A 312 0.80 0.92 38.57
N GLN A 313 -0.34 1.09 37.88
CA GLN A 313 -1.33 2.11 38.19
C GLN A 313 -2.59 1.47 38.78
N GLU A 314 -2.98 1.91 39.98
CA GLU A 314 -4.20 1.45 40.64
C GLU A 314 -5.45 1.82 39.84
N GLY A 315 -6.38 0.89 39.72
CA GLY A 315 -7.64 1.07 38.99
C GLY A 315 -7.50 1.00 37.45
N LYS A 316 -6.36 0.59 36.94
CA LYS A 316 -6.10 0.42 35.54
C LYS A 316 -5.57 -0.97 35.22
N GLN A 317 -6.12 -1.60 34.18
CA GLN A 317 -5.64 -2.85 33.62
C GLN A 317 -4.82 -2.59 32.37
N LEU A 318 -3.74 -3.35 32.18
CA LEU A 318 -2.94 -3.35 30.96
C LEU A 318 -3.11 -4.67 30.23
N PHE A 319 -3.28 -4.59 28.92
CA PHE A 319 -3.39 -5.74 28.02
C PHE A 319 -2.40 -5.62 26.89
N LYS A 320 -1.82 -6.76 26.49
CA LYS A 320 -0.85 -6.90 25.39
C LYS A 320 -1.41 -7.79 24.30
N PHE A 321 -1.21 -7.38 23.04
CA PHE A 321 -1.47 -8.20 21.85
C PHE A 321 -0.16 -8.81 21.34
N ASP A 322 -0.26 -9.87 20.54
CA ASP A 322 0.88 -10.61 20.00
C ASP A 322 1.72 -9.82 18.97
N ARG A 323 1.18 -8.70 18.45
CA ARG A 323 1.82 -7.84 17.43
C ARG A 323 1.47 -6.37 17.62
N ASN A 324 2.27 -5.50 16.96
CA ASN A 324 1.99 -4.06 16.85
C ASN A 324 1.30 -3.78 15.51
N PHE A 325 0.04 -3.39 15.51
CA PHE A 325 -0.81 -3.31 14.31
C PHE A 325 -1.69 -2.05 14.30
N ALA A 326 -2.26 -1.75 13.12
CA ALA A 326 -3.33 -0.76 13.00
C ALA A 326 -4.70 -1.44 13.12
N GLY A 327 -5.59 -0.89 13.94
CA GLY A 327 -6.90 -1.51 14.12
C GLY A 327 -7.79 -0.86 15.14
N ILE A 328 -8.79 -1.62 15.56
CA ILE A 328 -9.77 -1.22 16.56
C ILE A 328 -9.86 -2.25 17.69
N VAL A 329 -10.19 -1.76 18.89
CA VAL A 329 -10.56 -2.58 20.03
C VAL A 329 -12.07 -2.57 20.21
N THR A 330 -12.66 -3.74 20.43
CA THR A 330 -14.09 -3.93 20.69
C THR A 330 -14.30 -4.50 22.08
N LEU A 331 -15.40 -4.10 22.73
CA LEU A 331 -15.89 -4.68 23.97
C LEU A 331 -17.02 -5.67 23.67
N GLN A 332 -16.99 -6.85 24.29
CA GLN A 332 -17.93 -7.92 24.02
C GLN A 332 -18.59 -8.41 25.31
N ASN A 333 -19.93 -8.39 25.33
CA ASN A 333 -20.72 -8.94 26.43
C ASN A 333 -20.30 -8.42 27.81
N ILE A 334 -20.13 -7.11 27.94
CA ILE A 334 -19.80 -6.46 29.22
C ILE A 334 -21.09 -6.15 29.97
N GLU A 335 -21.10 -6.41 31.27
CA GLU A 335 -22.20 -6.02 32.16
C GLU A 335 -21.82 -4.69 32.81
N ALA A 336 -22.66 -3.67 32.64
CA ALA A 336 -22.38 -2.33 33.17
C ALA A 336 -23.65 -1.59 33.56
N LYS A 337 -23.50 -0.46 34.24
CA LYS A 337 -24.60 0.43 34.66
C LYS A 337 -24.67 1.67 33.81
N GLU A 338 -25.89 2.24 33.73
CA GLU A 338 -26.10 3.53 33.04
C GLU A 338 -25.16 4.61 33.58
N GLY A 339 -24.52 5.34 32.65
CA GLY A 339 -23.59 6.41 32.95
C GLY A 339 -22.19 5.97 33.38
N GLN A 340 -21.92 4.65 33.55
CA GLN A 340 -20.57 4.15 33.78
C GLN A 340 -19.70 4.44 32.54
N GLU A 341 -18.56 5.06 32.72
CA GLU A 341 -17.65 5.40 31.64
C GLU A 341 -16.44 4.43 31.61
N ILE A 342 -16.22 3.81 30.47
CA ILE A 342 -15.06 2.98 30.17
C ILE A 342 -14.14 3.75 29.27
N THR A 343 -12.85 3.84 29.66
CA THR A 343 -11.82 4.46 28.84
C THR A 343 -10.80 3.43 28.44
N ILE A 344 -10.47 3.39 27.12
CA ILE A 344 -9.44 2.52 26.54
C ILE A 344 -8.43 3.43 25.84
N ARG A 345 -7.17 3.41 26.32
CA ARG A 345 -6.05 4.12 25.70
C ARG A 345 -5.14 3.12 24.99
N HIS A 346 -4.58 3.54 23.86
CA HIS A 346 -3.75 2.69 23.00
C HIS A 346 -2.31 3.18 23.00
N GLY A 347 -1.37 2.26 22.86
CA GLY A 347 0.06 2.58 22.74
C GLY A 347 0.87 1.42 22.19
N GLU A 348 2.07 1.72 21.73
CA GLU A 348 2.98 0.75 21.14
C GLU A 348 3.88 0.07 22.18
N LEU A 349 4.02 0.66 23.37
CA LEU A 349 4.95 0.21 24.41
C LEU A 349 4.38 0.37 25.81
N VAL A 350 4.93 -0.42 26.74
CA VAL A 350 4.77 -0.29 28.19
C VAL A 350 6.15 -0.12 28.83
N GLN A 351 6.30 0.86 29.68
CA GLN A 351 7.53 1.07 30.46
C GLN A 351 7.19 1.08 31.95
N GLY A 352 7.88 0.27 32.73
CA GLY A 352 7.69 0.20 34.20
C GLY A 352 6.23 -0.11 34.60
N GLY A 353 5.48 -0.89 33.83
CA GLY A 353 4.08 -1.19 34.08
C GLY A 353 3.11 -0.03 33.78
N VAL A 354 3.51 0.94 32.98
CA VAL A 354 2.70 2.10 32.54
C VAL A 354 2.69 2.16 31.02
N LEU A 355 1.52 2.41 30.43
CA LEU A 355 1.38 2.62 28.98
C LEU A 355 2.16 3.88 28.57
N TYR A 356 3.09 3.70 27.62
CA TYR A 356 3.85 4.84 27.08
C TYR A 356 3.11 5.48 25.92
N THR A 357 2.89 6.78 26.00
CA THR A 357 2.14 7.56 24.99
C THR A 357 2.93 8.77 24.45
N GLY A 358 4.19 8.94 24.86
CA GLY A 358 5.00 10.08 24.44
C GLY A 358 5.24 10.15 22.93
N ASN A 359 5.39 8.99 22.28
CA ASN A 359 5.57 8.91 20.83
C ASN A 359 4.27 9.10 20.01
N LEU A 360 3.13 9.22 20.66
CA LEU A 360 1.86 9.57 20.00
C LEU A 360 1.76 11.07 19.68
N ARG A 361 2.67 11.86 20.25
CA ARG A 361 2.69 13.33 20.14
C ARG A 361 1.38 13.93 20.67
N THR A 362 0.55 14.52 19.80
CA THR A 362 -0.73 15.12 20.19
C THR A 362 -1.93 14.20 20.00
N ALA A 363 -1.75 13.03 19.41
CA ALA A 363 -2.82 12.06 19.27
C ALA A 363 -3.19 11.47 20.64
N LYS A 364 -4.48 11.46 20.98
CA LYS A 364 -4.97 10.89 22.24
C LYS A 364 -5.07 9.39 22.21
N ALA A 365 -5.39 8.83 21.03
CA ALA A 365 -5.59 7.41 20.81
C ALA A 365 -6.51 6.76 21.87
N GLU A 366 -7.67 7.39 22.13
CA GLU A 366 -8.55 7.07 23.25
C GLU A 366 -9.97 6.74 22.79
N LEU A 367 -10.52 5.65 23.29
CA LEU A 367 -11.93 5.33 23.17
C LEU A 367 -12.63 5.56 24.53
N ARG A 368 -13.76 6.25 24.52
CA ARG A 368 -14.61 6.46 25.68
C ARG A 368 -16.01 5.93 25.40
N TYR A 369 -16.41 4.94 26.20
CA TYR A 369 -17.71 4.30 26.07
C TYR A 369 -18.55 4.60 27.32
N ILE A 370 -19.67 5.32 27.15
CA ILE A 370 -20.64 5.61 28.21
C ILE A 370 -21.71 4.53 28.15
N CYS A 371 -21.76 3.69 29.18
CA CYS A 371 -22.62 2.51 29.23
C CYS A 371 -24.09 2.87 29.46
N LYS A 372 -24.98 2.01 28.99
CA LYS A 372 -26.37 1.88 29.41
C LYS A 372 -26.47 0.73 30.44
N ASP A 373 -27.65 0.51 31.04
CA ASP A 373 -27.83 -0.61 31.94
C ASP A 373 -27.79 -1.98 31.21
N GLY A 374 -27.13 -2.96 31.84
CA GLY A 374 -27.14 -4.37 31.47
C GLY A 374 -26.05 -4.78 30.49
N LEU A 375 -26.29 -5.92 29.83
CA LEU A 375 -25.33 -6.56 28.92
C LEU A 375 -25.23 -5.80 27.61
N GLN A 376 -24.03 -5.44 27.20
CA GLN A 376 -23.78 -4.61 26.02
C GLN A 376 -22.44 -4.90 25.35
N SER A 377 -22.31 -4.47 24.10
CA SER A 377 -21.08 -4.61 23.30
C SER A 377 -20.83 -3.31 22.52
N TYR A 378 -19.56 -3.01 22.24
CA TYR A 378 -19.18 -1.79 21.56
C TYR A 378 -18.09 -2.05 20.51
N ALA A 379 -18.20 -1.37 19.38
CA ALA A 379 -17.18 -1.33 18.34
C ALA A 379 -17.08 0.08 17.75
N PRO A 380 -15.86 0.68 17.71
CA PRO A 380 -15.66 1.97 17.07
C PRO A 380 -15.79 1.85 15.54
N GLN A 381 -16.18 2.96 14.86
CA GLN A 381 -16.45 2.95 13.43
C GLN A 381 -15.61 3.97 12.64
N PHE A 382 -15.39 5.18 13.17
CA PHE A 382 -14.75 6.26 12.42
C PHE A 382 -13.40 6.67 12.99
N THR A 383 -12.69 5.69 13.54
CA THR A 383 -11.34 5.84 14.07
C THR A 383 -10.57 4.55 13.95
N TYR A 384 -9.25 4.62 14.01
CA TYR A 384 -8.33 3.49 14.16
C TYR A 384 -7.09 3.92 14.92
N MET A 385 -6.40 2.97 15.53
CA MET A 385 -5.19 3.20 16.31
C MET A 385 -4.07 2.28 15.85
N GLY A 386 -2.82 2.73 15.99
CA GLY A 386 -1.65 1.87 15.91
C GLY A 386 -1.21 1.49 17.32
N PHE A 387 -1.17 0.20 17.66
CA PHE A 387 -0.88 -0.23 19.03
C PHE A 387 -0.48 -1.71 19.14
N GLN A 388 0.22 -2.02 20.22
CA GLN A 388 0.41 -3.38 20.73
C GLN A 388 -0.20 -3.55 22.11
N TYR A 389 -0.41 -2.44 22.84
CA TYR A 389 -0.90 -2.44 24.21
C TYR A 389 -2.09 -1.53 24.35
N ILE A 390 -2.98 -1.89 25.27
CA ILE A 390 -4.07 -1.01 25.71
C ILE A 390 -4.09 -0.90 27.23
N GLU A 391 -4.53 0.26 27.70
CA GLU A 391 -4.85 0.53 29.10
C GLU A 391 -6.35 0.72 29.24
N VAL A 392 -7.00 -0.04 30.11
CA VAL A 392 -8.44 0.03 30.38
C VAL A 392 -8.68 0.58 31.78
N SER A 393 -9.64 1.50 31.92
CA SER A 393 -10.13 2.03 33.19
C SER A 393 -11.64 2.21 33.20
N GLY A 394 -12.23 2.33 34.39
CA GLY A 394 -13.68 2.48 34.62
C GLY A 394 -14.45 1.19 34.73
N ILE A 395 -13.84 0.05 34.41
CA ILE A 395 -14.37 -1.30 34.57
C ILE A 395 -13.24 -2.30 34.75
N THR A 396 -13.53 -3.46 35.30
CA THR A 396 -12.62 -4.61 35.28
C THR A 396 -13.10 -5.60 34.23
N LEU A 397 -12.23 -5.93 33.25
CA LEU A 397 -12.53 -6.80 32.13
C LEU A 397 -11.68 -8.07 32.17
N LEU A 398 -12.26 -9.16 31.67
CA LEU A 398 -11.53 -10.37 31.33
C LEU A 398 -10.98 -10.26 29.89
N PRO A 399 -9.85 -10.91 29.58
CA PRO A 399 -9.29 -10.86 28.22
C PRO A 399 -10.28 -11.23 27.11
N GLU A 400 -11.14 -12.21 27.32
CA GLU A 400 -12.16 -12.67 26.37
C GLU A 400 -13.30 -11.66 26.12
N GLN A 401 -13.45 -10.67 26.98
CA GLN A 401 -14.39 -9.55 26.79
C GLN A 401 -13.81 -8.46 25.87
N ILE A 402 -12.53 -8.58 25.52
CA ILE A 402 -11.81 -7.68 24.64
C ILE A 402 -11.45 -8.42 23.35
N ALA A 403 -11.76 -7.85 22.22
CA ALA A 403 -11.24 -8.33 20.94
C ALA A 403 -10.73 -7.15 20.11
N ALA A 404 -9.52 -7.28 19.58
CA ALA A 404 -9.04 -6.35 18.58
C ALA A 404 -9.16 -6.94 17.17
N PHE A 405 -9.28 -6.07 16.19
CA PHE A 405 -9.30 -6.41 14.77
C PHE A 405 -8.34 -5.51 14.03
N GLU A 406 -7.51 -6.12 13.18
CA GLU A 406 -6.67 -5.36 12.27
C GLU A 406 -7.55 -4.64 11.24
N LEU A 407 -7.19 -3.39 10.91
CA LEU A 407 -7.78 -2.64 9.81
C LEU A 407 -6.70 -2.34 8.78
N TYR A 408 -6.94 -2.72 7.54
CA TYR A 408 -6.09 -2.38 6.38
C TYR A 408 -6.87 -2.56 5.07
N SER A 409 -6.33 -2.01 3.99
CA SER A 409 -6.89 -2.22 2.65
C SER A 409 -6.83 -3.70 2.29
N ASP A 410 -7.98 -4.29 1.92
CA ASP A 410 -8.24 -5.73 1.76
C ASP A 410 -7.55 -6.32 0.51
N MET A 411 -6.21 -6.22 0.48
CA MET A 411 -5.38 -6.78 -0.59
C MET A 411 -5.07 -8.25 -0.34
N GLU A 412 -5.07 -9.04 -1.41
CA GLU A 412 -4.62 -10.44 -1.36
C GLU A 412 -3.12 -10.50 -1.03
N GLN A 413 -2.75 -11.28 -0.01
CA GLN A 413 -1.34 -11.58 0.26
C GLN A 413 -0.86 -12.57 -0.81
N THR A 414 0.15 -12.18 -1.57
CA THR A 414 0.66 -12.92 -2.73
C THR A 414 2.03 -13.55 -2.52
N GLY A 415 2.74 -13.13 -1.47
CA GLY A 415 4.06 -13.66 -1.14
C GLY A 415 4.11 -14.27 0.24
N ASP A 416 4.88 -15.35 0.38
CA ASP A 416 5.21 -15.96 1.67
C ASP A 416 6.67 -16.41 1.69
N PHE A 417 7.26 -16.42 2.89
CA PHE A 417 8.64 -16.80 3.10
C PHE A 417 8.84 -17.42 4.47
N SER A 418 9.63 -18.50 4.52
CA SER A 418 10.12 -19.09 5.75
C SER A 418 11.49 -19.72 5.56
N CYS A 419 12.30 -19.76 6.60
CA CYS A 419 13.62 -20.35 6.57
C CYS A 419 14.02 -20.98 7.91
N SER A 420 15.22 -21.57 7.96
CA SER A 420 15.73 -22.22 9.17
C SER A 420 16.17 -21.26 10.29
N ASP A 421 16.18 -19.94 10.05
CA ASP A 421 16.51 -18.92 11.06
C ASP A 421 15.24 -18.19 11.51
N GLU A 422 14.89 -18.31 12.80
CA GLU A 422 13.66 -17.73 13.33
C GLU A 422 13.71 -16.20 13.42
N LYS A 423 14.86 -15.57 13.47
CA LYS A 423 14.99 -14.11 13.48
C LYS A 423 14.67 -13.53 12.09
N LEU A 424 15.08 -14.20 11.02
CA LEU A 424 14.68 -13.83 9.67
C LEU A 424 13.18 -14.05 9.44
N ASN A 425 12.61 -15.15 9.96
CA ASN A 425 11.16 -15.36 9.91
C ASN A 425 10.42 -14.26 10.68
N CYS A 426 10.94 -13.85 11.84
CA CYS A 426 10.39 -12.74 12.61
C CYS A 426 10.50 -11.41 11.84
N LEU A 427 11.65 -11.12 11.23
CA LEU A 427 11.82 -9.93 10.37
C LEU A 427 10.80 -9.91 9.23
N HIS A 428 10.59 -11.03 8.55
CA HIS A 428 9.59 -11.15 7.49
C HIS A 428 8.16 -10.90 8.00
N ARG A 429 7.79 -11.49 9.14
CA ARG A 429 6.49 -11.19 9.78
C ARG A 429 6.33 -9.72 10.15
N ASN A 430 7.39 -9.08 10.65
CA ASN A 430 7.39 -7.66 10.99
C ASN A 430 7.21 -6.77 9.75
N ILE A 431 7.81 -7.14 8.61
CA ILE A 431 7.62 -6.44 7.33
C ILE A 431 6.16 -6.53 6.88
N LEU A 432 5.56 -7.73 6.92
CA LEU A 432 4.14 -7.94 6.62
C LEU A 432 3.23 -7.13 7.54
N THR A 433 3.52 -7.15 8.85
CA THR A 433 2.73 -6.42 9.86
C THR A 433 2.79 -4.91 9.61
N SER A 434 3.98 -4.37 9.36
CA SER A 434 4.12 -2.93 9.09
C SER A 434 3.50 -2.51 7.77
N ALA A 435 3.57 -3.33 6.72
CA ALA A 435 2.88 -3.06 5.48
C ALA A 435 1.35 -3.03 5.67
N LYS A 436 0.77 -4.03 6.34
CA LYS A 436 -0.67 -4.06 6.68
C LYS A 436 -1.08 -2.85 7.52
N ALA A 437 -0.32 -2.54 8.58
CA ALA A 437 -0.65 -1.44 9.49
C ALA A 437 -0.65 -0.05 8.80
N ASN A 438 0.10 0.11 7.72
CA ASN A 438 0.29 1.37 7.03
C ASN A 438 -0.41 1.45 5.66
N PHE A 439 -0.96 0.35 5.14
CA PHE A 439 -1.75 0.39 3.91
C PHE A 439 -3.23 0.61 4.24
N MET A 440 -3.54 1.83 4.64
CA MET A 440 -4.85 2.30 5.11
C MET A 440 -5.47 3.23 4.06
N ASP A 441 -6.03 2.66 2.99
CA ASP A 441 -6.56 3.34 1.79
C ASP A 441 -5.50 4.08 0.96
N ILE A 442 -4.42 4.51 1.58
CA ILE A 442 -3.18 5.03 1.00
C ILE A 442 -1.98 4.43 1.75
N PRO A 443 -0.75 4.47 1.19
CA PRO A 443 0.45 4.04 1.92
C PRO A 443 0.87 5.12 2.92
N THR A 444 0.40 5.03 4.17
CA THR A 444 0.79 5.93 5.27
C THR A 444 2.15 5.54 5.84
N ASP A 445 2.85 6.50 6.45
CA ASP A 445 4.16 6.29 7.08
C ASP A 445 4.08 5.55 8.43
N CYS A 446 3.06 5.86 9.22
CA CYS A 446 2.88 5.34 10.58
C CYS A 446 1.39 5.25 10.93
N PRO A 447 0.96 4.34 11.85
CA PRO A 447 -0.45 4.19 12.20
C PRO A 447 -0.86 4.84 13.52
N GLN A 448 0.08 5.28 14.40
CA GLN A 448 -0.23 5.55 15.81
C GLN A 448 -0.30 7.01 16.20
N ARG A 449 0.55 7.87 15.62
CA ARG A 449 0.75 9.28 16.03
C ARG A 449 -0.07 10.25 15.16
N ASP A 450 0.01 11.55 15.47
CA ASP A 450 -0.58 12.64 14.70
C ASP A 450 0.20 12.95 13.41
N GLU A 451 0.27 11.99 12.52
CA GLU A 451 0.91 12.05 11.20
C GLU A 451 0.08 11.24 10.20
N ARG A 452 0.30 9.95 10.07
CA ARG A 452 -0.46 9.01 9.23
C ARG A 452 -0.67 9.54 7.82
N CYS A 453 0.44 9.96 7.20
CA CYS A 453 0.49 10.62 5.91
C CYS A 453 1.04 9.71 4.82
N GLY A 454 0.60 9.92 3.59
CA GLY A 454 1.15 9.24 2.41
C GLY A 454 2.50 9.83 2.00
N TRP A 455 3.55 9.57 2.81
CA TRP A 455 4.91 10.00 2.50
C TRP A 455 5.42 9.30 1.24
N THR A 456 5.73 10.08 0.23
CA THR A 456 6.03 9.57 -1.10
C THR A 456 7.41 8.93 -1.19
N GLY A 457 8.37 9.33 -0.35
CA GLY A 457 9.70 8.73 -0.27
C GLY A 457 9.67 7.30 0.26
N ASP A 458 8.88 7.07 1.28
CA ASP A 458 8.72 5.77 1.95
C ASP A 458 8.23 4.70 0.97
N ILE A 459 7.16 5.00 0.24
CA ILE A 459 6.62 4.07 -0.74
C ILE A 459 7.50 3.96 -1.99
N SER A 460 8.28 4.98 -2.36
CA SER A 460 9.23 4.90 -3.47
C SER A 460 10.24 3.78 -3.28
N VAL A 461 10.74 3.59 -2.06
CA VAL A 461 11.71 2.52 -1.75
C VAL A 461 11.04 1.19 -1.41
N PHE A 462 9.79 1.19 -0.96
CA PHE A 462 9.09 -0.02 -0.51
C PHE A 462 8.19 -0.66 -1.58
N ALA A 463 7.74 0.07 -2.61
CA ALA A 463 6.82 -0.45 -3.62
C ALA A 463 7.26 -1.77 -4.28
N PRO A 464 8.56 -2.01 -4.60
CA PRO A 464 9.00 -3.31 -5.10
C PRO A 464 8.75 -4.44 -4.10
N THR A 465 9.08 -4.25 -2.81
CA THR A 465 8.79 -5.22 -1.74
C THR A 465 7.30 -5.43 -1.57
N ALA A 466 6.51 -4.36 -1.51
CA ALA A 466 5.07 -4.44 -1.39
C ALA A 466 4.43 -5.30 -2.48
N SER A 467 4.95 -5.18 -3.73
CA SER A 467 4.46 -5.96 -4.87
C SER A 467 4.80 -7.45 -4.78
N TYR A 468 5.80 -7.86 -4.00
CA TYR A 468 6.01 -9.27 -3.67
C TYR A 468 5.05 -9.78 -2.60
N LEU A 469 4.78 -8.93 -1.60
CA LEU A 469 3.98 -9.30 -0.43
C LEU A 469 2.48 -9.39 -0.75
N PHE A 470 1.98 -8.46 -1.58
CA PHE A 470 0.54 -8.29 -1.85
C PHE A 470 0.25 -8.05 -3.32
N ASP A 471 -0.99 -8.29 -3.72
CA ASP A 471 -1.57 -7.72 -4.95
C ASP A 471 -1.86 -6.23 -4.71
N THR A 472 -0.88 -5.39 -5.01
CA THR A 472 -0.94 -3.95 -4.76
C THR A 472 -1.52 -3.15 -5.93
N ASP A 473 -1.86 -3.79 -7.05
CA ASP A 473 -2.18 -3.09 -8.31
C ASP A 473 -3.26 -2.03 -8.13
N ARG A 474 -4.46 -2.43 -7.67
CA ARG A 474 -5.60 -1.51 -7.50
C ARG A 474 -5.37 -0.45 -6.42
N PHE A 475 -4.72 -0.85 -5.31
CA PHE A 475 -4.39 0.06 -4.22
C PHE A 475 -3.44 1.17 -4.68
N MET A 476 -2.36 0.81 -5.36
CA MET A 476 -1.37 1.77 -5.84
C MET A 476 -1.86 2.55 -7.08
N LYS A 477 -2.63 1.94 -8.01
CA LYS A 477 -3.25 2.67 -9.13
C LYS A 477 -4.14 3.81 -8.63
N LYS A 478 -4.98 3.54 -7.60
CA LYS A 478 -5.79 4.58 -6.94
C LYS A 478 -4.90 5.70 -6.40
N TRP A 479 -3.85 5.38 -5.65
CA TRP A 479 -2.94 6.36 -5.07
C TRP A 479 -2.11 7.12 -6.13
N CYS A 480 -1.64 6.48 -7.19
CA CYS A 480 -0.97 7.14 -8.34
C CYS A 480 -1.88 8.21 -8.98
N GLY A 481 -3.20 7.96 -9.02
CA GLY A 481 -4.18 8.96 -9.44
C GLY A 481 -4.18 10.18 -8.52
N ASP A 482 -3.98 10.01 -7.23
CA ASP A 482 -3.85 11.13 -6.27
C ASP A 482 -2.50 11.85 -6.44
N VAL A 483 -1.41 11.14 -6.76
CA VAL A 483 -0.11 11.76 -7.07
C VAL A 483 -0.24 12.67 -8.30
N ARG A 484 -0.90 12.18 -9.38
CA ARG A 484 -1.17 13.01 -10.58
C ARG A 484 -2.01 14.24 -10.25
N ALA A 485 -3.06 14.08 -9.43
CA ALA A 485 -3.94 15.18 -9.00
C ALA A 485 -3.21 16.23 -8.15
N CYS A 486 -2.20 15.83 -7.38
CA CYS A 486 -1.39 16.72 -6.56
C CYS A 486 -0.23 17.37 -7.32
N GLN A 487 0.19 16.83 -8.47
CA GLN A 487 1.31 17.37 -9.23
C GLN A 487 0.99 18.77 -9.76
N THR A 488 1.89 19.72 -9.55
CA THR A 488 1.70 21.09 -10.03
C THR A 488 1.93 21.19 -11.55
N HIS A 489 1.43 22.28 -12.16
CA HIS A 489 1.72 22.62 -13.57
C HIS A 489 3.22 22.79 -13.89
N ARG A 490 4.07 22.91 -12.87
CA ARG A 490 5.54 22.96 -13.01
C ARG A 490 6.21 21.61 -12.91
N GLY A 491 5.44 20.55 -12.77
CA GLY A 491 5.92 19.18 -12.59
C GLY A 491 6.28 18.79 -11.15
N ILE A 492 6.09 19.68 -10.16
CA ILE A 492 6.45 19.42 -8.77
C ILE A 492 5.48 18.40 -8.20
N VAL A 493 6.01 17.30 -7.65
CA VAL A 493 5.27 16.30 -6.89
C VAL A 493 5.45 16.59 -5.40
N PRO A 494 4.38 16.64 -4.58
CA PRO A 494 4.52 16.87 -3.14
C PRO A 494 5.17 15.67 -2.44
N VAL A 495 5.80 15.95 -1.30
CA VAL A 495 6.42 14.89 -0.46
C VAL A 495 5.39 14.06 0.30
N ILE A 496 4.15 14.52 0.38
CA ILE A 496 2.99 13.83 1.00
C ILE A 496 1.83 13.87 0.03
N VAL A 497 1.20 12.73 -0.23
CA VAL A 497 0.04 12.56 -1.13
C VAL A 497 -1.00 11.65 -0.47
N PRO A 498 -2.28 12.07 -0.40
CA PRO A 498 -2.87 13.35 -0.82
C PRO A 498 -2.35 14.55 -0.04
N ASP A 499 -2.33 15.75 -0.69
CA ASP A 499 -1.81 16.97 -0.10
C ASP A 499 -2.92 17.79 0.58
N GLY A 500 -3.03 17.65 1.89
CA GLY A 500 -3.89 18.47 2.75
C GLY A 500 -3.29 19.85 3.09
N GLY A 501 -2.35 20.36 2.28
CA GLY A 501 -1.64 21.61 2.51
C GLY A 501 -0.30 21.45 3.24
N PHE A 502 0.26 20.25 3.25
CA PHE A 502 1.56 19.95 3.87
C PHE A 502 2.67 19.79 2.84
N GLY A 503 2.35 19.20 1.68
CA GLY A 503 3.33 18.81 0.68
C GLY A 503 3.86 19.96 -0.16
N HIS A 504 3.01 20.93 -0.52
CA HIS A 504 3.39 22.11 -1.31
C HIS A 504 3.40 23.40 -0.52
N HIS A 505 2.56 23.52 0.51
CA HIS A 505 2.30 24.76 1.23
C HIS A 505 3.01 24.83 2.57
N GLY A 506 3.96 23.97 2.74
CA GLY A 506 4.90 24.10 3.81
C GLY A 506 4.50 23.46 5.11
N PHE A 507 5.42 22.78 5.60
CA PHE A 507 5.75 22.79 6.99
C PHE A 507 5.82 24.25 7.48
N GLU A 508 4.66 24.88 7.74
CA GLU A 508 4.62 26.10 8.50
C GLU A 508 5.25 25.80 9.86
N GLY A 509 6.56 26.00 9.99
CA GLY A 509 7.29 25.85 11.22
C GLY A 509 8.49 24.92 11.21
N LEU A 510 8.55 23.81 10.47
CA LEU A 510 9.70 22.90 10.59
C LEU A 510 10.88 23.25 9.64
N TYR A 511 10.58 23.73 8.42
CA TYR A 511 11.60 24.10 7.45
C TYR A 511 11.14 25.27 6.58
N GLY A 512 11.02 26.46 7.07
CA GLY A 512 10.53 27.68 6.39
C GLY A 512 10.89 27.92 4.92
N PHE A 513 11.44 26.92 4.22
CA PHE A 513 11.87 26.91 2.82
C PHE A 513 11.14 25.87 1.95
N ALA A 514 10.32 24.99 2.54
CA ALA A 514 9.70 23.88 1.80
C ALA A 514 8.52 24.26 0.89
N HIS A 515 8.18 25.52 0.82
CA HIS A 515 6.97 26.02 0.17
C HIS A 515 6.87 25.83 -1.36
N ARG A 516 7.92 25.40 -2.06
CA ARG A 516 7.90 25.35 -3.55
C ARG A 516 8.87 24.37 -4.17
N VAL A 517 9.40 23.42 -3.44
CA VAL A 517 10.44 22.51 -3.93
C VAL A 517 10.07 21.09 -3.55
N SER A 518 10.08 20.17 -4.49
CA SER A 518 10.02 18.75 -4.22
C SER A 518 11.42 18.18 -4.07
N ASP A 519 11.54 17.04 -3.44
CA ASP A 519 12.78 16.37 -3.10
C ASP A 519 12.98 15.12 -3.98
N ALA A 520 14.21 14.79 -4.26
CA ALA A 520 14.56 13.50 -4.83
C ALA A 520 14.13 12.37 -3.88
N ILE A 521 13.84 11.18 -4.40
CA ILE A 521 13.22 10.03 -3.74
C ILE A 521 11.72 10.26 -3.54
N TRP A 522 11.35 11.34 -2.84
CA TRP A 522 9.93 11.68 -2.59
C TRP A 522 9.20 12.01 -3.89
N GLY A 523 9.69 12.95 -4.66
CA GLY A 523 9.09 13.29 -5.96
C GLY A 523 9.25 12.21 -7.01
N ASP A 524 10.29 11.37 -6.92
CA ASP A 524 10.52 10.24 -7.82
C ASP A 524 9.46 9.13 -7.70
N CYS A 525 8.59 9.17 -6.68
CA CYS A 525 7.46 8.25 -6.55
C CYS A 525 6.63 8.16 -7.83
N ILE A 526 6.47 9.28 -8.55
CA ILE A 526 5.69 9.34 -9.80
C ILE A 526 6.30 8.52 -10.95
N THR A 527 7.60 8.23 -10.88
CA THR A 527 8.28 7.34 -11.83
C THR A 527 8.45 5.94 -11.26
N MET A 528 8.89 5.83 -9.98
CA MET A 528 9.28 4.58 -9.37
C MET A 528 8.10 3.66 -9.06
N VAL A 529 7.01 4.20 -8.53
CA VAL A 529 5.84 3.38 -8.15
C VAL A 529 5.12 2.81 -9.37
N PRO A 530 4.75 3.60 -10.41
CA PRO A 530 4.17 3.03 -11.63
C PRO A 530 5.08 2.02 -12.32
N TRP A 531 6.41 2.24 -12.29
CA TRP A 531 7.37 1.29 -12.85
C TRP A 531 7.39 -0.03 -12.06
N ALA A 532 7.36 0.02 -10.73
CA ALA A 532 7.29 -1.19 -9.89
C ALA A 532 6.00 -1.99 -10.17
N LEU A 533 4.86 -1.32 -10.31
CA LEU A 533 3.58 -1.95 -10.64
C LEU A 533 3.60 -2.59 -12.03
N TYR A 534 4.09 -1.87 -13.04
CA TYR A 534 4.26 -2.43 -14.37
C TYR A 534 5.17 -3.68 -14.35
N ARG A 535 6.27 -3.60 -13.63
CA ARG A 535 7.16 -4.76 -13.49
C ARG A 535 6.43 -5.95 -12.89
N ALA A 536 5.66 -5.76 -11.83
CA ALA A 536 4.97 -6.84 -11.14
C ALA A 536 3.76 -7.40 -11.91
N GLY A 537 2.98 -6.55 -12.57
CA GLY A 537 1.69 -6.89 -13.19
C GLY A 537 1.71 -7.00 -14.71
N ALA A 538 2.77 -6.52 -15.40
CA ALA A 538 2.89 -6.40 -16.86
C ALA A 538 1.78 -5.57 -17.54
N ASP A 539 0.98 -4.81 -16.79
CA ASP A 539 -0.05 -3.94 -17.36
C ASP A 539 0.55 -2.59 -17.80
N PRO A 540 0.62 -2.29 -19.12
CA PRO A 540 1.20 -1.04 -19.60
C PRO A 540 0.31 0.19 -19.33
N GLU A 541 -0.97 0.01 -19.00
CA GLU A 541 -1.90 1.11 -18.73
C GLU A 541 -1.41 2.00 -17.57
N ILE A 542 -0.84 1.39 -16.51
CA ILE A 542 -0.29 2.17 -15.41
C ILE A 542 0.83 3.13 -15.86
N LEU A 543 1.63 2.72 -16.84
CA LEU A 543 2.64 3.58 -17.44
C LEU A 543 1.99 4.65 -18.31
N GLU A 544 1.01 4.28 -19.15
CA GLU A 544 0.32 5.21 -20.04
C GLU A 544 -0.37 6.33 -19.28
N GLU A 545 -1.13 5.98 -18.22
CA GLU A 545 -1.81 6.94 -17.35
C GLU A 545 -0.86 7.91 -16.64
N ASN A 546 0.33 7.45 -16.29
CA ASN A 546 1.29 8.25 -15.53
C ASN A 546 2.36 8.91 -16.40
N TYR A 547 2.45 8.57 -17.69
CA TYR A 547 3.57 8.95 -18.55
C TYR A 547 3.79 10.45 -18.66
N GLU A 548 2.75 11.25 -18.86
CA GLU A 548 2.86 12.71 -18.94
C GLU A 548 3.31 13.32 -17.62
N ALA A 549 2.83 12.76 -16.49
CA ALA A 549 3.23 13.20 -15.16
C ALA A 549 4.69 12.84 -14.85
N MET A 550 5.15 11.66 -15.27
CA MET A 550 6.54 11.23 -15.17
C MET A 550 7.47 12.17 -15.95
N LYS A 551 7.09 12.54 -17.17
CA LYS A 551 7.84 13.50 -18.00
C LYS A 551 7.90 14.88 -17.35
N ALA A 552 6.78 15.36 -16.80
CA ALA A 552 6.70 16.65 -16.14
C ALA A 552 7.63 16.72 -14.90
N TRP A 553 7.70 15.61 -14.12
CA TRP A 553 8.64 15.48 -13.01
C TRP A 553 10.09 15.52 -13.50
N LEU A 554 10.45 14.72 -14.50
CA LEU A 554 11.78 14.68 -15.07
C LEU A 554 12.21 16.04 -15.67
N ASP A 555 11.29 16.78 -16.28
CA ASP A 555 11.54 18.16 -16.73
C ASP A 555 11.76 19.13 -15.56
N TYR A 556 11.10 18.92 -14.43
CA TYR A 556 11.36 19.69 -13.21
C TYR A 556 12.78 19.40 -12.69
N GLU A 557 13.19 18.14 -12.53
CA GLU A 557 14.53 17.75 -12.09
C GLU A 557 15.61 18.37 -13.01
N ARG A 558 15.41 18.26 -14.32
CA ARG A 558 16.31 18.85 -15.33
C ARG A 558 16.47 20.36 -15.16
N LYS A 559 15.37 21.08 -14.85
CA LYS A 559 15.40 22.52 -14.59
C LYS A 559 16.10 22.82 -13.24
N GLN A 560 15.95 21.99 -12.24
CA GLN A 560 16.64 22.15 -10.96
C GLN A 560 18.17 21.93 -11.11
N ALA A 561 18.58 20.90 -11.83
CA ALA A 561 19.99 20.64 -12.11
C ALA A 561 20.64 21.74 -12.96
N ALA A 562 19.92 22.29 -13.95
CA ALA A 562 20.41 23.31 -14.88
C ALA A 562 20.29 24.76 -14.37
N LYS A 563 20.32 25.02 -13.06
CA LYS A 563 20.16 26.38 -12.49
C LYS A 563 21.29 27.35 -12.88
N PRO A 564 21.10 28.70 -12.70
CA PRO A 564 22.05 29.72 -13.12
C PRO A 564 23.47 29.40 -12.65
N PHE A 565 24.44 29.55 -13.54
CA PHE A 565 25.86 29.25 -13.39
C PHE A 565 26.25 27.75 -13.53
N SER A 566 25.31 26.84 -13.84
CA SER A 566 25.64 25.46 -14.23
C SER A 566 25.95 25.39 -15.72
N HIS A 567 27.21 25.16 -16.09
CA HIS A 567 27.68 25.05 -17.47
C HIS A 567 28.26 23.65 -17.77
N GLY A 568 28.23 23.26 -19.04
CA GLY A 568 28.76 21.96 -19.48
C GLY A 568 28.04 20.80 -18.79
N TYR A 569 28.83 19.83 -18.28
CA TYR A 569 28.25 18.67 -17.58
C TYR A 569 27.56 19.02 -16.26
N LYS A 570 27.93 20.15 -15.60
CA LYS A 570 27.35 20.56 -14.32
C LYS A 570 25.84 20.84 -14.40
N LYS A 571 25.29 21.08 -15.59
CA LYS A 571 23.84 21.26 -15.79
C LYS A 571 23.02 19.98 -15.59
N TYR A 572 23.68 18.85 -15.43
CA TYR A 572 23.04 17.56 -15.14
C TYR A 572 23.27 17.09 -13.70
N ILE A 573 23.92 17.92 -12.86
CA ILE A 573 24.15 17.62 -11.45
C ILE A 573 23.16 18.39 -10.59
N TRP A 574 22.31 17.70 -9.86
CA TRP A 574 21.33 18.35 -9.00
C TRP A 574 21.94 18.66 -7.64
N THR A 575 22.25 19.94 -7.42
CA THR A 575 22.94 20.44 -6.21
C THR A 575 22.12 21.46 -5.42
N TRP A 576 20.96 21.88 -5.92
CA TRP A 576 20.16 22.95 -5.36
C TRP A 576 18.86 22.44 -4.74
N GLY A 577 18.46 23.08 -3.66
CA GLY A 577 17.23 22.89 -2.94
C GLY A 577 17.47 22.33 -1.54
N PRO A 578 16.52 22.49 -0.61
CA PRO A 578 16.48 21.68 0.59
C PRO A 578 16.13 20.24 0.18
N HIS A 579 16.89 19.28 0.67
CA HIS A 579 16.68 17.86 0.41
C HIS A 579 16.75 17.09 1.71
N PHE A 580 15.89 16.09 1.88
CA PHE A 580 15.97 15.19 3.03
C PHE A 580 17.24 14.32 2.98
N GLY A 581 17.82 14.12 1.79
CA GLY A 581 19.00 13.31 1.60
C GLY A 581 18.75 11.84 1.93
N ASP A 582 19.66 11.22 2.68
CA ASP A 582 19.51 9.87 3.17
C ASP A 582 18.80 9.88 4.53
N TRP A 583 17.48 10.05 4.50
CA TRP A 583 16.66 10.24 5.71
C TRP A 583 16.89 9.15 6.74
N LEU A 584 17.08 9.56 8.01
CA LEU A 584 17.37 8.70 9.16
C LEU A 584 18.64 7.82 9.02
N ALA A 585 19.64 8.28 8.26
CA ALA A 585 20.97 7.67 8.29
C ALA A 585 21.54 7.66 9.73
N PRO A 586 21.98 6.51 10.25
CA PRO A 586 22.43 6.38 11.63
C PRO A 586 23.55 7.34 11.99
N GLY A 587 23.41 8.01 13.15
CA GLY A 587 24.41 8.92 13.68
C GLY A 587 24.56 10.25 12.94
N GLU A 588 23.73 10.55 11.96
CA GLU A 588 23.79 11.78 11.15
C GLU A 588 22.71 12.79 11.53
N THR A 589 23.10 14.05 11.52
CA THR A 589 22.16 15.16 11.64
C THR A 589 21.54 15.50 10.29
N ILE A 590 20.39 16.17 10.27
CA ILE A 590 19.73 16.65 9.05
C ILE A 590 20.73 17.47 8.18
N MET A 591 21.54 18.31 8.80
CA MET A 591 22.53 19.12 8.08
C MET A 591 23.63 18.29 7.41
N GLN A 592 24.03 17.17 8.00
CA GLN A 592 25.00 16.24 7.39
C GLN A 592 24.36 15.53 6.21
N ASN A 593 23.13 15.06 6.33
CA ASN A 593 22.36 14.46 5.23
C ASN A 593 22.17 15.43 4.07
N MET A 594 21.82 16.69 4.33
CA MET A 594 21.69 17.72 3.29
C MET A 594 23.00 17.94 2.51
N LYS A 595 24.16 17.80 3.15
CA LYS A 595 25.47 17.91 2.46
C LYS A 595 25.71 16.76 1.48
N LYS A 596 25.13 15.59 1.73
CA LYS A 596 25.19 14.39 0.88
C LYS A 596 24.16 14.41 -0.27
N ALA A 597 23.19 15.30 -0.23
CA ALA A 597 22.06 15.33 -1.16
C ALA A 597 22.46 15.37 -2.64
N LYS A 598 23.54 16.09 -3.03
CA LYS A 598 23.96 16.22 -4.42
C LYS A 598 24.27 14.88 -5.11
N TRP A 599 24.82 13.91 -4.40
CA TRP A 599 25.09 12.57 -4.94
C TRP A 599 23.78 11.79 -5.08
N ILE A 600 22.97 11.81 -4.04
CA ILE A 600 21.68 11.10 -3.96
C ILE A 600 20.71 11.64 -5.02
N CYS A 601 20.48 12.96 -5.03
CA CYS A 601 19.56 13.60 -5.98
C CYS A 601 19.97 13.38 -7.43
N THR A 602 21.28 13.44 -7.75
CA THR A 602 21.75 13.17 -9.10
C THR A 602 21.55 11.69 -9.48
N ALA A 603 21.74 10.77 -8.55
CA ALA A 603 21.51 9.35 -8.78
C ALA A 603 20.03 9.05 -9.07
N TYR A 604 19.10 9.61 -8.27
CA TYR A 604 17.66 9.43 -8.49
C TYR A 604 17.18 10.14 -9.76
N TYR A 605 17.68 11.31 -10.09
CA TYR A 605 17.43 11.97 -11.37
C TYR A 605 17.83 11.09 -12.56
N ALA A 606 19.00 10.44 -12.49
CA ALA A 606 19.41 9.48 -13.51
C ALA A 606 18.44 8.28 -13.59
N ASN A 607 18.04 7.73 -12.43
CA ASN A 607 17.11 6.61 -12.36
C ASN A 607 15.73 6.98 -12.93
N SER A 608 15.19 8.16 -12.61
CA SER A 608 13.94 8.67 -13.20
C SER A 608 14.06 8.81 -14.73
N ALA A 609 15.17 9.33 -15.23
CA ALA A 609 15.41 9.42 -16.69
C ALA A 609 15.43 8.03 -17.35
N ARG A 610 16.09 7.03 -16.72
CA ARG A 610 16.11 5.65 -17.18
C ARG A 610 14.70 5.04 -17.18
N ILE A 611 13.94 5.21 -16.10
CA ILE A 611 12.57 4.67 -15.97
C ILE A 611 11.66 5.29 -17.05
N VAL A 612 11.73 6.60 -17.29
CA VAL A 612 10.92 7.26 -18.33
C VAL A 612 11.31 6.74 -19.73
N ALA A 613 12.60 6.50 -19.99
CA ALA A 613 13.06 5.94 -21.25
C ALA A 613 12.52 4.51 -21.47
N GLU A 614 12.59 3.66 -20.47
CA GLU A 614 12.07 2.29 -20.54
C GLU A 614 10.53 2.27 -20.62
N SER A 615 9.83 3.16 -19.90
CA SER A 615 8.38 3.34 -20.01
C SER A 615 7.96 3.76 -21.43
N ALA A 616 8.69 4.70 -22.01
CA ALA A 616 8.47 5.09 -23.41
C ALA A 616 8.66 3.93 -24.40
N LYS A 617 9.67 3.08 -24.13
CA LYS A 617 9.92 1.87 -24.94
C LYS A 617 8.75 0.88 -24.86
N VAL A 618 8.25 0.61 -23.64
CA VAL A 618 7.07 -0.25 -23.41
C VAL A 618 5.85 0.29 -24.15
N LEU A 619 5.63 1.61 -24.10
CA LEU A 619 4.51 2.29 -24.76
C LEU A 619 4.71 2.50 -26.26
N GLY A 620 5.76 1.96 -26.87
CA GLY A 620 6.03 2.09 -28.30
C GLY A 620 6.48 3.48 -28.77
N LYS A 621 6.80 4.41 -27.84
CA LYS A 621 7.19 5.81 -28.10
C LYS A 621 8.70 5.89 -28.39
N LYS A 622 9.13 5.40 -29.54
CA LYS A 622 10.55 5.18 -29.86
C LYS A 622 11.41 6.45 -29.76
N GLU A 623 10.95 7.59 -30.31
CA GLU A 623 11.69 8.84 -30.29
C GLU A 623 11.86 9.39 -28.86
N GLU A 624 10.82 9.27 -28.02
CA GLU A 624 10.90 9.69 -26.63
C GLU A 624 11.80 8.76 -25.82
N SER A 625 11.74 7.45 -26.06
CA SER A 625 12.64 6.46 -25.43
C SER A 625 14.10 6.82 -25.70
N GLU A 626 14.48 7.10 -26.95
CA GLU A 626 15.84 7.48 -27.32
C GLU A 626 16.24 8.82 -26.71
N ARG A 627 15.35 9.81 -26.71
CA ARG A 627 15.57 11.11 -26.08
C ARG A 627 15.89 10.98 -24.59
N TYR A 628 15.10 10.20 -23.83
CA TYR A 628 15.28 10.06 -22.40
C TYR A 628 16.44 9.13 -22.06
N ARG A 629 16.74 8.13 -22.89
CA ARG A 629 17.97 7.35 -22.81
C ARG A 629 19.20 8.25 -22.98
N THR A 630 19.20 9.14 -23.96
CA THR A 630 20.27 10.13 -24.15
C THR A 630 20.42 11.02 -22.91
N LEU A 631 19.32 11.45 -22.31
CA LEU A 631 19.37 12.24 -21.08
C LEU A 631 19.99 11.44 -19.92
N TYR A 632 19.58 10.17 -19.73
CA TYR A 632 20.19 9.28 -18.74
C TYR A 632 21.70 9.16 -18.93
N GLU A 633 22.17 8.93 -20.14
CA GLU A 633 23.61 8.82 -20.42
C GLU A 633 24.34 10.16 -20.15
N GLN A 634 23.72 11.28 -20.42
CA GLN A 634 24.27 12.61 -20.11
C GLN A 634 24.40 12.82 -18.59
N ILE A 635 23.41 12.38 -17.80
CA ILE A 635 23.44 12.45 -16.34
C ILE A 635 24.50 11.49 -15.80
N ARG A 636 24.56 10.27 -16.31
CA ARG A 636 25.56 9.26 -15.98
C ARG A 636 26.99 9.76 -16.20
N GLU A 637 27.25 10.32 -17.37
CA GLU A 637 28.57 10.90 -17.69
C GLU A 637 28.88 12.13 -16.83
N ALA A 638 27.89 12.94 -16.50
CA ALA A 638 28.05 14.07 -15.60
C ALA A 638 28.36 13.60 -14.16
N PHE A 639 27.67 12.58 -13.69
CA PHE A 639 27.93 11.94 -12.38
C PHE A 639 29.40 11.48 -12.29
N ARG A 640 29.84 10.75 -13.31
CA ARG A 640 31.23 10.27 -13.39
C ARG A 640 32.23 11.43 -13.37
N LYS A 641 32.02 12.46 -14.20
CA LYS A 641 32.89 13.67 -14.25
C LYS A 641 32.92 14.46 -12.95
N ALA A 642 31.80 14.49 -12.22
CA ALA A 642 31.68 15.28 -11.00
C ALA A 642 32.20 14.56 -9.75
N PHE A 643 32.00 13.25 -9.69
CA PHE A 643 32.14 12.48 -8.46
C PHE A 643 33.18 11.36 -8.50
N ILE A 644 33.72 11.00 -9.65
CA ILE A 644 34.82 10.05 -9.71
C ILE A 644 36.17 10.78 -9.65
N GLY A 645 36.97 10.40 -8.68
CA GLY A 645 38.33 10.91 -8.44
C GLY A 645 39.42 9.99 -8.94
N PRO A 646 40.69 10.30 -8.57
CA PRO A 646 41.83 9.44 -8.89
C PRO A 646 41.61 7.99 -8.39
N GLY A 647 42.09 7.03 -9.16
CA GLY A 647 41.96 5.60 -8.82
C GLY A 647 40.55 5.05 -8.96
N HIS A 648 39.65 5.77 -9.65
CA HIS A 648 38.24 5.39 -9.89
C HIS A 648 37.32 5.39 -8.65
N HIS A 649 37.76 6.00 -7.53
CA HIS A 649 36.99 6.11 -6.30
C HIS A 649 35.91 7.20 -6.39
N ILE A 650 34.74 6.97 -5.78
CA ILE A 650 33.72 8.01 -5.59
C ILE A 650 34.21 8.99 -4.52
N THR A 651 34.39 10.26 -4.89
CA THR A 651 34.86 11.31 -3.96
C THR A 651 33.83 11.59 -2.90
N GLY A 652 34.23 11.52 -1.62
CA GLY A 652 33.33 11.66 -0.49
C GLY A 652 32.32 10.52 -0.38
N GLY A 653 32.78 9.30 -0.72
CA GLY A 653 31.97 8.09 -0.73
C GLY A 653 31.41 7.73 0.66
N PHE A 654 30.27 7.10 0.66
CA PHE A 654 29.54 6.55 1.80
C PHE A 654 28.60 5.44 1.30
N GLN A 655 28.14 4.55 2.20
CA GLN A 655 27.39 3.35 1.81
C GLN A 655 26.29 3.61 0.79
N THR A 656 25.46 4.62 1.04
CA THR A 656 24.31 4.95 0.16
C THR A 656 24.75 5.32 -1.24
N VAL A 657 25.74 6.20 -1.41
CA VAL A 657 26.15 6.60 -2.77
C VAL A 657 26.76 5.45 -3.55
N TYR A 658 27.51 4.57 -2.88
CA TYR A 658 28.02 3.36 -3.52
C TYR A 658 26.89 2.46 -3.99
N ALA A 659 25.91 2.19 -3.09
CA ALA A 659 24.76 1.36 -3.41
C ALA A 659 23.95 1.92 -4.59
N LEU A 660 23.62 3.22 -4.56
CA LEU A 660 22.87 3.87 -5.64
C LEU A 660 23.65 3.89 -6.97
N ALA A 661 24.94 4.20 -6.95
CA ALA A 661 25.76 4.24 -8.16
C ALA A 661 25.89 2.87 -8.84
N LEU A 662 25.96 1.80 -8.03
CA LEU A 662 26.00 0.41 -8.51
C LEU A 662 24.66 -0.06 -9.09
N ILE A 663 23.55 0.21 -8.38
CA ILE A 663 22.21 -0.28 -8.76
C ILE A 663 21.60 0.53 -9.91
N PHE A 664 21.83 1.84 -9.95
CA PHE A 664 21.30 2.69 -11.02
C PHE A 664 22.23 2.77 -12.24
N ASP A 665 23.28 1.95 -12.25
CA ASP A 665 24.26 1.78 -13.36
C ASP A 665 24.94 3.10 -13.78
N LEU A 666 25.40 3.88 -12.81
CA LEU A 666 26.01 5.21 -13.05
C LEU A 666 27.49 5.16 -13.40
N LEU A 667 28.13 3.99 -13.33
CA LEU A 667 29.57 3.82 -13.36
C LEU A 667 30.05 3.12 -14.64
N GLY A 668 31.29 3.36 -15.01
CA GLY A 668 32.01 2.53 -15.97
C GLY A 668 32.51 1.24 -15.30
N GLU A 669 33.07 0.33 -16.06
CA GLU A 669 33.42 -1.01 -15.56
C GLU A 669 34.46 -0.97 -14.43
N GLU A 670 35.55 -0.22 -14.59
CA GLU A 670 36.59 -0.07 -13.56
C GLU A 670 36.06 0.68 -12.32
N GLU A 671 35.27 1.73 -12.54
CA GLU A 671 34.63 2.48 -11.47
C GLU A 671 33.65 1.61 -10.67
N ARG A 672 32.91 0.72 -11.37
CA ARG A 672 31.99 -0.24 -10.73
C ARG A 672 32.75 -1.21 -9.82
N ARG A 673 33.87 -1.78 -10.30
CA ARG A 673 34.70 -2.68 -9.48
C ARG A 673 35.22 -1.95 -8.23
N THR A 674 35.75 -0.73 -8.43
CA THR A 674 36.27 0.09 -7.33
C THR A 674 35.17 0.46 -6.33
N ALA A 675 34.01 0.94 -6.80
CA ALA A 675 32.90 1.32 -5.93
C ALA A 675 32.33 0.13 -5.13
N ALA A 676 32.29 -1.06 -5.74
CA ALA A 676 31.87 -2.28 -5.04
C ALA A 676 32.90 -2.70 -3.97
N ALA A 677 34.20 -2.58 -4.27
CA ALA A 677 35.26 -2.83 -3.30
C ALA A 677 35.22 -1.78 -2.14
N ASP A 678 35.00 -0.53 -2.47
CA ASP A 678 34.86 0.55 -1.47
C ASP A 678 33.65 0.33 -0.57
N LEU A 679 32.50 -0.08 -1.13
CA LEU A 679 31.30 -0.42 -0.37
C LEU A 679 31.57 -1.57 0.60
N ASN A 680 32.22 -2.64 0.10
CA ASN A 680 32.58 -3.79 0.93
C ASN A 680 33.54 -3.38 2.05
N ALA A 681 34.55 -2.56 1.75
CA ALA A 681 35.51 -2.06 2.73
C ALA A 681 34.83 -1.18 3.78
N ASP A 682 33.91 -0.29 3.37
CA ASP A 682 33.14 0.57 4.27
C ASP A 682 32.27 -0.25 5.22
N VAL A 683 31.49 -1.20 4.70
CA VAL A 683 30.63 -2.08 5.52
C VAL A 683 31.48 -2.91 6.50
N THR A 684 32.63 -3.41 6.06
CA THR A 684 33.55 -4.17 6.91
C THR A 684 34.19 -3.29 7.99
N TRP A 685 34.60 -2.07 7.63
CA TRP A 685 35.15 -1.08 8.56
C TRP A 685 34.16 -0.73 9.68
N HIS A 686 32.87 -0.63 9.35
CA HIS A 686 31.81 -0.39 10.32
C HIS A 686 31.33 -1.67 11.02
N GLY A 687 32.08 -2.80 10.98
CA GLY A 687 31.73 -4.04 11.67
C GLY A 687 30.43 -4.67 11.17
N TYR A 688 30.16 -4.54 9.86
CA TYR A 688 28.93 -5.01 9.21
C TYR A 688 27.67 -4.30 9.73
N HIS A 689 27.78 -2.99 10.02
CA HIS A 689 26.63 -2.15 10.40
C HIS A 689 26.21 -1.22 9.26
N LEU A 690 24.92 -0.90 9.26
CA LEU A 690 24.34 0.06 8.33
C LEU A 690 24.73 1.49 8.69
N THR A 691 25.13 2.29 7.71
CA THR A 691 25.21 3.75 7.82
C THR A 691 24.22 4.43 6.87
N CYS A 692 23.38 3.64 6.20
CA CYS A 692 22.34 4.11 5.29
C CYS A 692 21.06 4.50 6.03
N GLY A 693 20.40 5.54 5.52
CA GLY A 693 18.99 5.83 5.76
C GLY A 693 18.08 5.16 4.73
N PHE A 694 16.89 5.71 4.50
CA PHE A 694 15.89 5.13 3.58
C PHE A 694 16.40 4.99 2.16
N ALA A 695 17.20 5.96 1.68
CA ALA A 695 17.69 5.99 0.30
C ALA A 695 18.62 4.83 -0.06
N GLY A 696 19.48 4.42 0.87
CA GLY A 696 20.51 3.41 0.62
C GLY A 696 20.12 2.01 1.05
N THR A 697 19.34 1.90 2.12
CA THR A 697 18.98 0.61 2.76
C THR A 697 18.27 -0.35 1.82
N ALA A 698 17.43 0.16 0.91
CA ALA A 698 16.72 -0.65 -0.08
C ALA A 698 17.64 -1.36 -1.10
N TYR A 699 18.87 -0.87 -1.28
CA TYR A 699 19.73 -1.29 -2.39
C TYR A 699 21.05 -1.92 -1.95
N ILE A 700 21.47 -1.71 -0.69
CA ILE A 700 22.84 -2.05 -0.25
C ILE A 700 23.16 -3.54 -0.34
N LEU A 701 22.24 -4.43 0.04
CA LEU A 701 22.46 -5.88 -0.03
C LEU A 701 22.61 -6.36 -1.48
N GLU A 702 21.75 -5.84 -2.38
CA GLU A 702 21.85 -6.17 -3.79
C GLU A 702 23.13 -5.58 -4.42
N ALA A 703 23.51 -4.36 -4.04
CA ALA A 703 24.75 -3.75 -4.51
C ALA A 703 26.00 -4.58 -4.14
N LEU A 704 26.00 -5.18 -2.95
CA LEU A 704 27.07 -6.13 -2.53
C LEU A 704 26.95 -7.46 -3.29
N SER A 705 25.77 -8.10 -3.27
CA SER A 705 25.56 -9.45 -3.82
C SER A 705 25.81 -9.51 -5.32
N ALA A 706 25.28 -8.54 -6.08
CA ALA A 706 25.45 -8.49 -7.53
C ALA A 706 26.89 -8.18 -8.00
N ASN A 707 27.75 -7.73 -7.10
CA ASN A 707 29.14 -7.37 -7.42
C ASN A 707 30.16 -8.27 -6.71
N GLY A 708 29.77 -9.48 -6.28
CA GLY A 708 30.69 -10.52 -5.79
C GLY A 708 31.03 -10.46 -4.29
N TYR A 709 30.31 -9.65 -3.51
CA TYR A 709 30.46 -9.52 -2.06
C TYR A 709 29.27 -10.11 -1.29
N GLU A 710 28.82 -11.27 -1.71
CA GLU A 710 27.66 -11.95 -1.13
C GLU A 710 27.84 -12.26 0.37
N ASP A 711 29.04 -12.72 0.78
CA ASP A 711 29.34 -12.96 2.20
C ASP A 711 29.19 -11.72 3.07
N THR A 712 29.53 -10.55 2.54
CA THR A 712 29.38 -9.27 3.25
C THR A 712 27.91 -8.89 3.35
N ALA A 713 27.11 -9.12 2.30
CA ALA A 713 25.68 -8.90 2.33
C ALA A 713 25.02 -9.79 3.40
N TRP A 714 25.38 -11.08 3.48
CA TRP A 714 24.88 -11.98 4.53
C TRP A 714 25.26 -11.51 5.93
N LYS A 715 26.53 -11.13 6.18
CA LYS A 715 26.96 -10.63 7.48
C LYS A 715 26.23 -9.35 7.89
N LEU A 716 25.96 -8.46 6.93
CA LEU A 716 25.21 -7.22 7.14
C LEU A 716 23.74 -7.50 7.49
N LEU A 717 23.08 -8.44 6.76
CA LEU A 717 21.70 -8.83 7.05
C LEU A 717 21.58 -9.51 8.43
N MET A 718 22.54 -10.39 8.76
CA MET A 718 22.50 -11.18 10.01
C MET A 718 23.05 -10.41 11.23
N GLN A 719 23.37 -9.11 11.09
CA GLN A 719 23.85 -8.29 12.20
C GLN A 719 22.73 -8.06 13.24
N GLU A 720 23.00 -8.45 14.49
CA GLU A 720 22.07 -8.36 15.62
C GLU A 720 22.30 -7.14 16.52
N GLU A 721 23.34 -6.36 16.25
CA GLU A 721 23.66 -5.13 16.98
C GLU A 721 23.17 -3.91 16.19
N CYS A 722 22.95 -2.80 16.86
CA CYS A 722 22.50 -1.56 16.24
C CYS A 722 23.65 -0.81 15.54
N PRO A 723 23.47 -0.29 14.34
CA PRO A 723 22.30 -0.40 13.44
C PRO A 723 22.28 -1.68 12.57
N GLY A 724 21.14 -2.36 12.51
CA GLY A 724 20.96 -3.58 11.72
C GLY A 724 19.51 -4.08 11.79
N TRP A 725 19.08 -4.85 10.79
CA TRP A 725 17.68 -5.35 10.70
C TRP A 725 17.29 -6.30 11.82
N LEU A 726 18.24 -7.10 12.36
CA LEU A 726 17.92 -8.06 13.41
C LEU A 726 18.05 -7.47 14.82
N TYR A 727 18.58 -6.25 14.98
CA TYR A 727 18.58 -5.57 16.28
C TYR A 727 17.16 -5.34 16.83
N PRO A 728 16.21 -4.73 16.08
CA PRO A 728 14.83 -4.63 16.54
C PRO A 728 14.22 -6.00 16.88
N VAL A 729 14.47 -7.04 16.07
CA VAL A 729 13.99 -8.40 16.32
C VAL A 729 14.52 -8.95 17.65
N LYS A 730 15.81 -8.79 17.90
CA LYS A 730 16.47 -9.17 19.17
C LYS A 730 15.88 -8.43 20.37
N ARG A 731 15.37 -7.20 20.16
CA ARG A 731 14.69 -6.38 21.17
C ARG A 731 13.19 -6.70 21.32
N GLY A 732 12.68 -7.71 20.62
CA GLY A 732 11.29 -8.13 20.68
C GLY A 732 10.34 -7.32 19.83
N ALA A 733 10.83 -6.66 18.78
CA ALA A 733 9.99 -5.93 17.83
C ALA A 733 8.94 -6.85 17.19
N ALA A 734 7.71 -6.38 17.16
CA ALA A 734 6.57 -7.04 16.51
C ALA A 734 6.12 -6.31 15.21
N SER A 735 6.95 -5.40 14.72
CA SER A 735 6.81 -4.58 13.51
C SER A 735 8.17 -3.99 13.15
N VAL A 736 8.31 -3.40 11.94
CA VAL A 736 9.52 -2.67 11.54
C VAL A 736 9.51 -1.29 12.20
N TRP A 737 10.65 -0.89 12.74
CA TRP A 737 10.80 0.43 13.38
C TRP A 737 11.24 1.49 12.37
N GLU A 738 10.86 2.75 12.63
CA GLU A 738 11.29 3.91 11.86
C GLU A 738 12.80 4.20 12.00
N ARG A 739 13.36 3.90 13.18
CA ARG A 739 14.78 4.07 13.52
C ARG A 739 15.34 2.78 14.10
N TRP A 740 16.56 2.45 13.74
CA TRP A 740 17.26 1.27 14.28
C TRP A 740 17.39 1.30 15.80
N ASP A 741 17.72 2.47 16.35
CA ASP A 741 17.97 2.74 17.77
C ASP A 741 16.73 3.24 18.54
N ALA A 742 15.52 2.93 18.06
CA ALA A 742 14.28 3.36 18.72
C ALA A 742 14.19 2.92 20.19
N LEU A 743 14.68 1.72 20.51
CA LEU A 743 15.01 1.30 21.88
C LEU A 743 16.52 1.17 22.02
N LYS A 744 17.06 1.69 23.13
CA LYS A 744 18.45 1.52 23.52
C LYS A 744 18.71 0.09 24.05
N GLU A 745 19.96 -0.28 24.23
CA GLU A 745 20.31 -1.60 24.73
C GLU A 745 19.74 -1.91 26.14
N ASP A 746 19.55 -0.89 26.97
CA ASP A 746 18.93 -1.00 28.28
C ASP A 746 17.39 -1.12 28.24
N GLY A 747 16.77 -1.09 27.05
CA GLY A 747 15.33 -1.15 26.83
C GLY A 747 14.60 0.17 27.01
N THR A 748 15.30 1.27 27.26
CA THR A 748 14.70 2.60 27.30
C THR A 748 14.49 3.16 25.91
N ILE A 749 13.46 4.00 25.76
CA ILE A 749 13.16 4.67 24.50
C ILE A 749 14.25 5.70 24.21
N ASN A 750 14.75 5.68 22.98
CA ASN A 750 15.72 6.66 22.54
C ASN A 750 15.05 7.97 22.16
N ASN A 751 14.95 8.88 23.11
CA ASN A 751 14.50 10.25 22.90
C ASN A 751 15.64 11.20 22.52
N ASP A 752 16.88 10.70 22.46
CA ASP A 752 18.07 11.49 22.14
C ASP A 752 18.18 11.61 20.63
N GLN A 753 18.22 12.83 20.16
CA GLN A 753 18.54 13.29 18.80
C GLN A 753 17.40 13.50 17.81
N VAL A 754 17.72 14.47 16.95
CA VAL A 754 17.08 14.98 15.76
C VAL A 754 15.82 15.79 16.03
N GLY A 755 16.03 17.01 16.53
CA GLY A 755 15.29 18.25 16.13
C GLY A 755 13.86 18.39 16.56
N SER A 756 13.27 17.48 17.28
CA SER A 756 12.06 17.64 18.11
C SER A 756 11.67 16.33 18.76
N ASP A 757 11.16 16.43 19.95
CA ASP A 757 10.65 15.37 20.78
C ASP A 757 9.85 14.34 19.98
N ASN A 758 10.24 13.06 20.12
CA ASN A 758 9.43 11.90 19.71
C ASN A 758 9.34 11.55 18.21
N MET A 759 10.44 11.64 17.47
CA MET A 759 10.56 11.03 16.15
C MET A 759 10.80 9.51 16.28
N VAL A 760 9.89 8.80 16.93
CA VAL A 760 9.97 7.34 17.10
C VAL A 760 8.62 6.71 16.81
N SER A 761 8.52 6.01 15.67
CA SER A 761 7.45 5.07 15.39
C SER A 761 8.00 3.64 15.50
N PHE A 762 7.30 2.79 16.23
CA PHE A 762 7.64 1.37 16.29
C PHE A 762 6.93 0.58 15.19
N ASN A 763 6.20 1.25 14.28
CA ASN A 763 5.53 0.62 13.17
C ASN A 763 5.63 1.49 11.91
N HIS A 764 6.67 1.20 11.08
CA HIS A 764 7.02 1.97 9.90
C HIS A 764 7.68 1.06 8.86
N TYR A 765 7.17 1.02 7.63
CA TYR A 765 7.57 -0.01 6.67
C TYR A 765 8.85 0.27 5.86
N ALA A 766 9.38 1.49 5.83
CA ALA A 766 10.44 1.86 4.87
C ALA A 766 11.68 0.95 4.93
N TYR A 767 12.21 0.63 6.12
CA TYR A 767 13.32 -0.30 6.28
C TYR A 767 12.95 -1.76 5.97
N GLY A 768 11.67 -2.08 5.87
CA GLY A 768 11.17 -3.35 5.38
C GLY A 768 11.42 -3.58 3.88
N SER A 769 11.93 -2.58 3.15
CA SER A 769 12.40 -2.70 1.75
C SER A 769 13.42 -3.82 1.53
N VAL A 770 14.12 -4.28 2.57
CA VAL A 770 14.98 -5.48 2.56
C VAL A 770 14.24 -6.75 2.16
N GLY A 771 12.91 -6.78 2.29
CA GLY A 771 12.07 -7.90 1.86
C GLY A 771 12.28 -8.29 0.41
N LEU A 772 12.52 -7.32 -0.49
CA LEU A 772 12.85 -7.59 -1.88
C LEU A 772 14.07 -8.52 -2.00
N TRP A 773 15.14 -8.21 -1.28
CA TRP A 773 16.36 -9.03 -1.29
C TRP A 773 16.11 -10.44 -0.73
N ILE A 774 15.28 -10.56 0.32
CA ILE A 774 14.90 -11.86 0.90
C ILE A 774 14.20 -12.74 -0.15
N TYR A 775 13.23 -12.22 -0.88
CA TYR A 775 12.51 -12.95 -1.92
C TYR A 775 13.39 -13.30 -3.12
N GLU A 776 14.18 -12.34 -3.61
CA GLU A 776 14.99 -12.52 -4.81
C GLU A 776 16.28 -13.32 -4.59
N ASN A 777 16.85 -13.26 -3.37
CA ASN A 777 18.12 -13.93 -3.10
C ASN A 777 17.95 -15.15 -2.19
N ILE A 778 17.29 -15.07 -1.04
CA ILE A 778 17.08 -16.26 -0.18
C ILE A 778 16.03 -17.19 -0.81
N GLY A 779 14.87 -16.63 -1.18
CA GLY A 779 13.85 -17.36 -1.91
C GLY A 779 14.27 -17.75 -3.32
N GLY A 780 15.14 -16.94 -3.93
CA GLY A 780 15.68 -17.16 -5.26
C GLY A 780 14.73 -16.86 -6.41
N ILE A 781 13.57 -16.23 -6.16
CA ILE A 781 12.59 -15.90 -7.21
C ILE A 781 12.86 -14.50 -7.73
N ARG A 782 13.51 -14.39 -8.88
CA ARG A 782 13.85 -13.11 -9.52
C ARG A 782 13.13 -12.95 -10.86
N MET A 783 12.36 -11.91 -10.99
CA MET A 783 11.68 -11.54 -12.23
C MET A 783 12.68 -11.00 -13.26
N THR A 784 12.77 -11.61 -14.43
CA THR A 784 13.59 -11.16 -15.56
C THR A 784 12.76 -10.40 -16.59
N GLN A 785 11.51 -10.79 -16.80
CA GLN A 785 10.54 -10.09 -17.65
C GLN A 785 9.34 -9.63 -16.81
N ALA A 786 8.76 -8.46 -17.14
CA ALA A 786 7.59 -7.94 -16.44
C ALA A 786 6.46 -8.97 -16.34
N GLY A 787 5.73 -8.95 -15.21
CA GLY A 787 4.66 -9.90 -14.89
C GLY A 787 5.15 -11.31 -14.55
N TYR A 788 6.44 -11.52 -14.39
CA TYR A 788 7.01 -12.87 -14.18
C TYR A 788 6.82 -13.82 -15.36
N LYS A 789 6.66 -13.31 -16.59
CA LYS A 789 6.61 -14.13 -17.81
C LYS A 789 7.86 -14.98 -17.97
N GLU A 790 9.01 -14.39 -17.59
CA GLU A 790 10.29 -15.10 -17.43
C GLU A 790 10.85 -14.81 -16.04
N VAL A 791 11.35 -15.86 -15.39
CA VAL A 791 11.97 -15.79 -14.06
C VAL A 791 13.32 -16.48 -14.04
N ARG A 792 14.21 -15.96 -13.21
CA ARG A 792 15.42 -16.64 -12.81
C ARG A 792 15.23 -17.18 -11.40
N ILE A 793 15.38 -18.48 -11.25
CA ILE A 793 15.36 -19.16 -9.96
C ILE A 793 16.80 -19.43 -9.56
N GLU A 794 17.27 -18.71 -8.53
CA GLU A 794 18.63 -18.83 -8.01
C GLU A 794 18.67 -18.53 -6.51
N PRO A 795 18.34 -19.50 -5.65
CA PRO A 795 18.49 -19.31 -4.21
C PRO A 795 19.97 -19.17 -3.84
N LYS A 796 20.29 -18.10 -3.11
CA LYS A 796 21.62 -17.86 -2.55
C LYS A 796 21.71 -18.52 -1.18
N THR A 797 22.61 -19.47 -1.05
CA THR A 797 22.85 -20.17 0.21
C THR A 797 23.90 -19.42 1.03
N GLY A 798 23.57 -19.06 2.27
CA GLY A 798 24.48 -18.29 3.14
C GLY A 798 23.85 -18.03 4.51
N GLY A 799 24.48 -17.17 5.31
CA GLY A 799 23.97 -16.77 6.64
C GLY A 799 23.76 -17.92 7.62
N GLY A 800 24.31 -19.12 7.34
CA GLY A 800 24.09 -20.31 8.17
C GLY A 800 22.74 -21.01 7.93
N LEU A 801 21.96 -20.60 6.93
CA LEU A 801 20.67 -21.22 6.62
C LEU A 801 20.87 -22.64 6.08
N THR A 802 20.01 -23.56 6.52
CA THR A 802 19.98 -24.95 6.06
C THR A 802 18.82 -25.26 5.13
N TRP A 803 17.79 -24.44 5.14
CA TRP A 803 16.64 -24.49 4.24
C TRP A 803 15.91 -23.15 4.15
N ALA A 804 15.22 -22.94 3.05
CA ALA A 804 14.18 -21.91 2.94
C ALA A 804 13.08 -22.34 1.99
N LYS A 805 11.89 -21.75 2.19
CA LYS A 805 10.73 -21.85 1.30
C LYS A 805 10.26 -20.45 0.96
N CYS A 806 9.90 -20.26 -0.28
CA CYS A 806 9.39 -18.98 -0.77
C CYS A 806 8.30 -19.23 -1.80
N SER A 807 7.27 -18.41 -1.76
CA SER A 807 6.23 -18.41 -2.79
C SER A 807 5.87 -17.00 -3.22
N ARG A 808 5.46 -16.88 -4.49
CA ARG A 808 4.97 -15.63 -5.07
C ARG A 808 3.84 -15.94 -6.06
N ARG A 809 2.63 -15.46 -5.80
CA ARG A 809 1.56 -15.50 -6.79
C ARG A 809 1.80 -14.41 -7.84
N SER A 810 2.22 -14.81 -9.02
CA SER A 810 2.35 -13.96 -10.20
C SER A 810 0.99 -13.78 -10.89
N PRO A 811 0.86 -12.88 -11.88
CA PRO A 811 -0.33 -12.79 -12.70
C PRO A 811 -0.69 -14.08 -13.48
N TYR A 812 0.26 -14.99 -13.62
CA TYR A 812 0.09 -16.29 -14.30
C TYR A 812 -0.24 -17.44 -13.34
N GLY A 813 -0.06 -17.24 -12.02
CA GLY A 813 -0.23 -18.26 -10.99
C GLY A 813 0.90 -18.28 -9.97
N MET A 814 0.94 -19.33 -9.15
CA MET A 814 1.90 -19.46 -8.06
C MET A 814 3.28 -19.90 -8.59
N ILE A 815 4.33 -19.19 -8.19
CA ILE A 815 5.73 -19.60 -8.33
C ILE A 815 6.22 -19.96 -6.93
N GLU A 816 6.78 -21.17 -6.78
CA GLU A 816 7.27 -21.64 -5.48
C GLU A 816 8.69 -22.15 -5.58
N THR A 817 9.46 -21.90 -4.54
CA THR A 817 10.79 -22.48 -4.35
C THR A 817 10.91 -23.07 -2.95
N SER A 818 11.52 -24.21 -2.85
CA SER A 818 11.89 -24.83 -1.59
C SER A 818 13.26 -25.45 -1.73
N TRP A 819 14.20 -25.03 -0.91
CA TRP A 819 15.53 -25.59 -0.95
C TRP A 819 16.01 -26.07 0.41
N GLN A 820 16.88 -27.08 0.40
CA GLN A 820 17.51 -27.63 1.59
C GLN A 820 18.94 -28.04 1.29
N ILE A 821 19.87 -27.77 2.23
CA ILE A 821 21.23 -28.25 2.18
C ILE A 821 21.31 -29.56 2.95
N LYS A 822 21.77 -30.62 2.30
CA LYS A 822 22.05 -31.91 2.92
C LYS A 822 23.54 -32.25 2.85
N LYS A 823 24.05 -32.90 3.89
CA LYS A 823 25.41 -33.43 3.89
C LYS A 823 25.39 -34.87 3.43
N GLU A 824 25.99 -35.13 2.26
CA GLU A 824 26.12 -36.47 1.66
C GLU A 824 27.59 -36.77 1.38
N ASN A 825 28.12 -37.87 1.95
CA ASN A 825 29.52 -38.28 1.77
C ASN A 825 30.52 -37.11 1.95
N GLU A 826 30.38 -36.33 3.04
CA GLU A 826 31.17 -35.12 3.36
C GLU A 826 31.01 -33.93 2.41
N ARG A 827 30.16 -34.01 1.40
CA ARG A 827 29.77 -32.90 0.51
C ARG A 827 28.48 -32.28 0.96
N GLN A 828 28.35 -30.98 0.68
CA GLN A 828 27.08 -30.27 0.86
C GLN A 828 26.35 -30.25 -0.47
N ILE A 829 25.12 -30.79 -0.49
CA ILE A 829 24.27 -30.82 -1.67
C ILE A 829 23.06 -29.92 -1.44
N LEU A 830 22.85 -28.99 -2.34
CA LEU A 830 21.62 -28.19 -2.44
C LEU A 830 20.59 -29.04 -3.17
N HIS A 831 19.47 -29.36 -2.49
CA HIS A 831 18.26 -29.87 -3.12
C HIS A 831 17.30 -28.71 -3.32
N LEU A 832 16.88 -28.47 -4.55
CA LEU A 832 15.98 -27.37 -4.93
C LEU A 832 14.76 -27.94 -5.61
N HIS A 833 13.59 -27.69 -5.03
CA HIS A 833 12.27 -27.93 -5.65
C HIS A 833 11.69 -26.61 -6.12
N VAL A 834 11.10 -26.61 -7.34
CA VAL A 834 10.53 -25.42 -7.97
C VAL A 834 9.19 -25.77 -8.59
N HIS A 835 8.16 -24.95 -8.32
CA HIS A 835 6.90 -24.99 -9.04
C HIS A 835 6.76 -23.76 -9.94
N ILE A 836 6.47 -23.98 -11.22
CA ILE A 836 6.30 -22.94 -12.25
C ILE A 836 4.89 -23.02 -12.82
N PRO A 837 4.11 -21.92 -12.84
CA PRO A 837 2.77 -21.92 -13.40
C PRO A 837 2.77 -21.94 -14.94
N CYS A 838 1.62 -22.24 -15.54
CA CYS A 838 1.45 -22.18 -17.00
C CYS A 838 1.84 -20.80 -17.56
N ASN A 839 2.30 -20.75 -18.80
CA ASN A 839 2.76 -19.54 -19.50
C ASN A 839 4.00 -18.85 -18.92
N VAL A 840 4.68 -19.44 -17.96
CA VAL A 840 5.93 -18.92 -17.39
C VAL A 840 7.11 -19.81 -17.78
N ARG A 841 8.27 -19.18 -18.05
CA ARG A 841 9.54 -19.85 -18.27
C ARG A 841 10.50 -19.51 -17.13
N ALA A 842 11.23 -20.51 -16.64
CA ALA A 842 12.17 -20.34 -15.57
C ALA A 842 13.57 -20.79 -15.99
N GLN A 843 14.54 -19.91 -15.80
CA GLN A 843 15.94 -20.25 -15.85
C GLN A 843 16.39 -20.66 -14.45
N ILE A 844 16.83 -21.91 -14.29
CA ILE A 844 17.27 -22.45 -13.02
C ILE A 844 18.78 -22.29 -12.91
N TRP A 845 19.23 -21.67 -11.84
CA TRP A 845 20.64 -21.38 -11.58
C TRP A 845 21.05 -21.93 -10.21
N ALA A 846 22.27 -22.41 -10.14
CA ALA A 846 22.92 -22.80 -8.90
C ALA A 846 24.38 -22.37 -8.93
N GLN A 847 24.92 -21.81 -7.86
CA GLN A 847 26.29 -21.36 -7.72
C GLN A 847 26.76 -20.47 -8.90
N GLY A 848 25.88 -19.53 -9.35
CA GLY A 848 26.20 -18.60 -10.44
C GLY A 848 26.17 -19.19 -11.85
N ARG A 849 25.69 -20.43 -12.03
CA ARG A 849 25.63 -21.11 -13.33
C ARG A 849 24.21 -21.56 -13.63
N GLN A 850 23.78 -21.39 -14.87
CA GLN A 850 22.50 -21.94 -15.34
C GLN A 850 22.66 -23.47 -15.46
N ILE A 851 21.76 -24.20 -14.81
CA ILE A 851 21.71 -25.65 -14.79
C ILE A 851 20.55 -26.22 -15.60
N ALA A 852 19.47 -25.49 -15.76
CA ALA A 852 18.33 -25.87 -16.57
C ALA A 852 17.53 -24.66 -17.06
N GLU A 853 16.64 -24.90 -18.03
CA GLU A 853 15.54 -24.02 -18.40
C GLU A 853 14.28 -24.89 -18.47
N VAL A 854 13.21 -24.46 -17.77
CA VAL A 854 11.97 -25.25 -17.65
C VAL A 854 10.74 -24.36 -17.86
N GLY A 855 9.66 -24.96 -18.30
CA GLY A 855 8.32 -24.37 -18.35
C GLY A 855 7.50 -24.70 -17.11
N SER A 856 6.17 -24.79 -17.28
CA SER A 856 5.27 -25.09 -16.17
C SER A 856 5.41 -26.52 -15.65
N GLY A 857 5.18 -26.68 -14.35
CA GLY A 857 5.24 -27.97 -13.66
C GLY A 857 6.08 -27.93 -12.39
N ASP A 858 6.27 -29.09 -11.80
CA ASP A 858 7.09 -29.32 -10.62
C ASP A 858 8.44 -29.92 -11.02
N HIS A 859 9.53 -29.29 -10.59
CA HIS A 859 10.88 -29.68 -10.99
C HIS A 859 11.80 -29.77 -9.77
N ASP A 860 12.65 -30.83 -9.75
CA ASP A 860 13.63 -31.08 -8.69
C ASP A 860 15.05 -31.03 -9.26
N PHE A 861 15.94 -30.33 -8.54
CA PHE A 861 17.35 -30.16 -8.92
C PHE A 861 18.26 -30.44 -7.74
N GLU A 862 19.47 -30.92 -8.06
CA GLU A 862 20.55 -31.11 -7.10
C GLU A 862 21.83 -30.41 -7.60
N ALA A 863 22.51 -29.70 -6.70
CA ALA A 863 23.80 -29.05 -6.99
C ALA A 863 24.75 -29.16 -5.80
N GLU A 864 26.01 -29.46 -6.06
CA GLU A 864 27.07 -29.51 -5.03
C GLU A 864 27.50 -28.08 -4.66
N ILE A 865 27.50 -27.74 -3.35
CA ILE A 865 27.96 -26.44 -2.84
C ILE A 865 29.47 -26.48 -2.62
N GLY A 866 30.23 -25.54 -3.23
CA GLY A 866 31.66 -25.32 -2.94
C GLY A 866 32.65 -26.01 -3.84
N GLN A 867 32.25 -26.64 -4.96
CA GLN A 867 33.14 -27.12 -6.01
C GLN A 867 32.63 -26.72 -7.41
N GLU A 868 33.50 -26.74 -8.43
CA GLU A 868 33.12 -26.65 -9.84
C GLU A 868 32.20 -27.83 -10.20
N THR A 869 30.91 -27.59 -10.16
CA THR A 869 29.84 -28.62 -10.17
C THR A 869 29.77 -29.38 -11.50
N LYS A 870 29.72 -30.70 -11.42
CA LYS A 870 29.19 -31.57 -12.49
C LYS A 870 27.69 -31.74 -12.26
N THR A 871 26.90 -31.27 -13.19
CA THR A 871 25.42 -31.34 -13.16
C THR A 871 24.93 -32.78 -13.34
N VAL A 872 24.06 -33.25 -12.46
CA VAL A 872 23.30 -34.50 -12.64
C VAL A 872 21.85 -34.11 -12.68
N CYS A 873 21.26 -34.08 -13.86
CA CYS A 873 19.81 -34.03 -14.02
C CYS A 873 19.25 -35.44 -13.75
N LYS A 874 18.37 -35.58 -12.77
CA LYS A 874 17.51 -36.76 -12.69
C LYS A 874 16.17 -36.40 -13.31
N GLY A 875 15.90 -36.97 -14.52
CA GLY A 875 14.63 -36.87 -15.23
C GLY A 875 13.51 -37.63 -14.52
#